data_d2bd5c5e58fa4594a4b77921e1f9ef64
#
_entry.id   d2bd5c5e58fa4594a4b77921e1f9ef64
#
_cell.length_a   1.000
_cell.length_b   1.000
_cell.length_c   1.000
_cell.angle_alpha   90.00
_cell.angle_beta   90.00
_cell.angle_gamma   90.00
#
_symmetry.space_group_name_H-M   'P 1'
#
loop_
_entity.id
_entity.type
_entity.pdbx_description
1 polymer ?
#
loop_
_entity_poly.entity_id
_entity_poly.type
_entity_poly.pdbx_seq_one_letter_code
_entity_poly.pdbx_strand_id
1 'polypeptide(L)'
;MTRIPTKQEVLDWISANPTLTSKRDIAKAFGIKGADRIDLKRILKELEAEGHLEKRKRSYRDPDRLPPVSVLQVKAPNADGDLFARPLEWHGEGVEPIILLITRASDPALGEGDRILARLTVVHEEDHNYEARLIRRIGTNPRKVVGIFRKGAEGGRIVPIDKAGSTEWLVADGAVLGAKDGELVEAEQAGPKNRMGLPRARIVERLGDPTAPKAVSLIAIHQHGIPDGFPDKVIEEADKAKPVGLKGREDLRDMPLLTIDPADARDHDDACYAHADDDPKNKGGHVIWVAIADVAAYVTPGTALDREARKRGNSSYFPDRVVPMLPDRLSGDLCSLHEGVPRACIAVRMQIDTEGNKIGHRFVRGLMRSAASLNYTEVQEAIDGNPNDRTGPLLETVLKPLYAAYDALKKARAERQPLELDLPERKIVLSDTGEVTSVAFRDRLDAHKLIEEFMILANVAAAETLIAKRRPLLFRVHEEPAPEKLESLRETAQAAGLNLAKGQVLQTRHLNALLNAAAGTEDAELINLTTLRSMAQAYYNPENFGHFGLALRNYAHFTSPIRRYADLIVHRALITAHGWGKDGLTEDEIARLEETATHISDTERRSMMAERDTTDRYLAAYLSERVGNEFTGRISGIARFGAFVKMDETGADGLVPVRSLGREFFHFDREAGTLMGSDTGLIIAIGQRVTVRLTEATPVTGGLELELLSIDDQALPRGRGPAKRGSRRKAVSTKRKKDKIMRKVERKRRQR
;
A
#
# COMPACT_ATOMS: atom_id res chain seq x y z
N MET A 1 37.55 31.99 -41.09
CA MET A 1 36.14 31.62 -40.80
C MET A 1 36.15 30.66 -39.65
N THR A 2 35.56 31.02 -38.53
CA THR A 2 35.40 30.14 -37.37
C THR A 2 34.43 29.01 -37.78
N ARG A 3 34.88 27.76 -37.70
CA ARG A 3 34.02 26.61 -38.05
C ARG A 3 32.91 26.50 -36.99
N ILE A 4 31.65 26.56 -37.42
CA ILE A 4 30.51 26.33 -36.57
C ILE A 4 30.51 24.84 -36.16
N PRO A 5 30.44 24.47 -34.88
CA PRO A 5 30.43 23.08 -34.47
C PRO A 5 29.14 22.36 -34.91
N THR A 6 29.24 21.09 -35.17
CA THR A 6 28.09 20.21 -35.40
C THR A 6 27.32 19.97 -34.12
N LYS A 7 26.06 19.51 -34.21
CA LYS A 7 25.24 19.10 -33.07
C LYS A 7 26.00 18.11 -32.18
N GLN A 8 26.62 17.09 -32.77
CA GLN A 8 27.35 16.05 -32.07
C GLN A 8 28.56 16.62 -31.30
N GLU A 9 29.34 17.51 -31.92
CA GLU A 9 30.48 18.15 -31.26
C GLU A 9 30.06 18.99 -30.05
N VAL A 10 28.87 19.61 -30.09
CA VAL A 10 28.30 20.37 -28.97
C VAL A 10 27.86 19.41 -27.86
N LEU A 11 27.20 18.29 -28.17
CA LEU A 11 26.81 17.26 -27.21
C LEU A 11 28.03 16.63 -26.53
N ASP A 12 29.03 16.22 -27.32
CA ASP A 12 30.27 15.62 -26.80
C ASP A 12 31.01 16.58 -25.87
N TRP A 13 31.03 17.87 -26.23
CA TRP A 13 31.67 18.88 -25.38
C TRP A 13 30.91 19.12 -24.06
N ILE A 14 29.58 19.22 -24.10
CA ILE A 14 28.72 19.36 -22.91
C ILE A 14 28.88 18.13 -21.98
N SER A 15 28.92 16.94 -22.56
CA SER A 15 29.13 15.69 -21.88
C SER A 15 30.53 15.65 -21.18
N ALA A 16 31.56 16.15 -21.86
CA ALA A 16 32.93 16.18 -21.31
C ALA A 16 33.13 17.30 -20.28
N ASN A 17 32.31 18.35 -20.27
CA ASN A 17 32.46 19.56 -19.46
C ASN A 17 31.17 19.92 -18.69
N PRO A 18 30.66 19.04 -17.80
CA PRO A 18 29.33 19.19 -17.18
C PRO A 18 29.14 20.40 -16.27
N THR A 19 30.24 21.10 -15.91
CA THR A 19 30.21 22.32 -15.10
C THR A 19 30.32 23.62 -15.90
N LEU A 20 30.68 23.56 -17.19
CA LEU A 20 30.93 24.70 -18.07
C LEU A 20 29.95 24.72 -19.24
N THR A 21 28.67 24.53 -18.99
CA THR A 21 27.65 24.33 -20.02
C THR A 21 26.79 25.56 -20.31
N SER A 22 27.21 26.73 -19.88
CA SER A 22 26.53 27.96 -20.29
C SER A 22 26.83 28.27 -21.77
N LYS A 23 25.87 28.93 -22.42
CA LYS A 23 26.02 29.40 -23.79
C LYS A 23 27.32 30.18 -24.03
N ARG A 24 27.81 30.90 -23.00
CA ARG A 24 29.04 31.65 -23.03
C ARG A 24 30.25 30.71 -22.98
N ASP A 25 30.22 29.68 -22.19
CA ASP A 25 31.30 28.71 -22.04
C ASP A 25 31.44 27.88 -23.32
N ILE A 26 30.32 27.41 -23.89
CA ILE A 26 30.30 26.68 -25.17
C ILE A 26 30.85 27.56 -26.29
N ALA A 27 30.37 28.80 -26.41
CA ALA A 27 30.87 29.74 -27.41
C ALA A 27 32.36 30.01 -27.25
N LYS A 28 32.88 30.10 -26.03
CA LYS A 28 34.31 30.29 -25.71
C LYS A 28 35.13 29.04 -26.10
N ALA A 29 34.63 27.85 -25.82
CA ALA A 29 35.33 26.59 -26.12
C ALA A 29 35.53 26.39 -27.64
N PHE A 30 34.49 26.70 -28.42
CA PHE A 30 34.52 26.58 -29.88
C PHE A 30 35.03 27.85 -30.60
N GLY A 31 35.50 28.86 -29.85
CA GLY A 31 36.04 30.10 -30.40
C GLY A 31 35.02 30.98 -31.14
N ILE A 32 33.73 30.79 -30.90
CA ILE A 32 32.58 31.43 -31.61
C ILE A 32 32.44 32.88 -31.15
N LYS A 33 32.55 33.86 -32.11
CA LYS A 33 32.45 35.30 -31.89
C LYS A 33 31.46 35.96 -32.80
N GLY A 34 30.96 37.13 -32.43
CA GLY A 34 30.12 37.97 -33.30
C GLY A 34 28.79 37.30 -33.73
N ALA A 35 28.50 37.35 -35.02
CA ALA A 35 27.26 36.86 -35.62
C ALA A 35 27.11 35.32 -35.55
N ASP A 36 28.22 34.57 -35.53
CA ASP A 36 28.22 33.08 -35.45
C ASP A 36 27.58 32.54 -34.15
N ARG A 37 27.40 33.41 -33.14
CA ARG A 37 26.63 33.07 -31.92
C ARG A 37 25.15 32.83 -32.19
N ILE A 38 24.63 33.29 -33.31
CA ILE A 38 23.24 33.08 -33.73
C ILE A 38 23.07 31.61 -34.13
N ASP A 39 24.03 31.05 -34.87
CA ASP A 39 24.03 29.65 -35.28
C ASP A 39 24.19 28.70 -34.08
N LEU A 40 25.08 29.01 -33.13
CA LEU A 40 25.17 28.24 -31.88
C LEU A 40 23.83 28.28 -31.09
N LYS A 41 23.14 29.43 -31.09
CA LYS A 41 21.81 29.56 -30.46
C LYS A 41 20.79 28.66 -31.13
N ARG A 42 20.84 28.57 -32.48
CA ARG A 42 19.96 27.69 -33.24
C ARG A 42 20.23 26.22 -32.93
N ILE A 43 21.49 25.78 -32.97
CA ILE A 43 21.92 24.40 -32.65
C ILE A 43 21.46 23.99 -31.23
N LEU A 44 21.69 24.82 -30.23
CA LEU A 44 21.28 24.56 -28.86
C LEU A 44 19.74 24.49 -28.71
N LYS A 45 18.98 25.28 -29.47
CA LYS A 45 17.52 25.27 -29.49
C LYS A 45 16.98 24.03 -30.21
N GLU A 46 17.65 23.58 -31.25
CA GLU A 46 17.29 22.35 -31.96
C GLU A 46 17.57 21.13 -31.08
N LEU A 47 18.70 21.05 -30.40
CA LEU A 47 19.03 19.97 -29.48
C LEU A 47 18.11 19.93 -28.23
N GLU A 48 17.63 21.10 -27.79
CA GLU A 48 16.61 21.19 -26.73
C GLU A 48 15.24 20.68 -27.22
N ALA A 49 14.87 21.00 -28.47
CA ALA A 49 13.63 20.55 -29.09
C ALA A 49 13.63 19.04 -29.45
N GLU A 50 14.80 18.48 -29.74
CA GLU A 50 15.03 17.07 -30.01
C GLU A 50 15.18 16.21 -28.75
N GLY A 51 15.12 16.83 -27.54
CA GLY A 51 15.23 16.13 -26.25
C GLY A 51 16.67 15.79 -25.82
N HIS A 52 17.66 16.08 -26.65
CA HIS A 52 19.08 15.76 -26.33
C HIS A 52 19.72 16.70 -25.29
N LEU A 53 19.13 17.86 -25.03
CA LEU A 53 19.59 18.81 -24.01
C LEU A 53 18.42 19.40 -23.22
N GLU A 54 18.61 19.49 -21.90
CA GLU A 54 17.73 20.25 -21.01
C GLU A 54 18.35 21.58 -20.65
N LYS A 55 17.58 22.68 -20.80
CA LYS A 55 18.01 24.00 -20.40
C LYS A 55 17.56 24.30 -18.96
N ARG A 56 18.52 24.50 -18.03
CA ARG A 56 18.24 25.00 -16.67
C ARG A 56 18.87 26.39 -16.48
N LYS A 57 18.02 27.38 -16.29
CA LYS A 57 18.43 28.80 -16.11
C LYS A 57 19.34 29.29 -17.24
N ARG A 58 20.66 29.22 -17.08
CA ARG A 58 21.67 29.71 -18.04
C ARG A 58 22.60 28.63 -18.60
N SER A 59 22.40 27.37 -18.23
CA SER A 59 23.22 26.21 -18.62
C SER A 59 22.39 25.14 -19.36
N TYR A 60 23.06 24.28 -20.10
CA TYR A 60 22.52 23.13 -20.81
C TYR A 60 23.11 21.87 -20.19
N ARG A 61 22.33 20.78 -20.13
CA ARG A 61 22.81 19.48 -19.66
C ARG A 61 22.22 18.36 -20.52
N ASP A 62 22.92 17.24 -20.51
CA ASP A 62 22.44 15.98 -21.03
C ASP A 62 21.41 15.40 -20.02
N PRO A 63 20.13 15.16 -20.42
CA PRO A 63 19.11 14.63 -19.54
C PRO A 63 19.43 13.21 -19.07
N ASP A 64 20.19 12.44 -19.85
CA ASP A 64 20.56 11.04 -19.55
C ASP A 64 21.82 10.94 -18.65
N ARG A 65 22.34 12.06 -18.13
CA ARG A 65 23.48 12.09 -17.22
C ARG A 65 23.18 12.83 -15.93
N LEU A 66 23.64 12.23 -14.83
CA LEU A 66 23.57 12.87 -13.53
C LEU A 66 24.60 14.00 -13.39
N PRO A 67 24.26 15.11 -12.72
CA PRO A 67 25.23 16.13 -12.35
C PRO A 67 26.38 15.56 -11.52
N PRO A 68 27.61 16.15 -11.63
CA PRO A 68 28.77 15.68 -10.84
C PRO A 68 28.58 15.76 -9.32
N VAL A 69 27.62 16.55 -8.85
CA VAL A 69 27.17 16.59 -7.46
C VAL A 69 25.65 16.46 -7.48
N SER A 70 25.14 15.36 -6.91
CA SER A 70 23.74 15.02 -6.93
C SER A 70 23.24 14.64 -5.54
N VAL A 71 21.93 14.82 -5.34
CA VAL A 71 21.23 14.31 -4.16
C VAL A 71 20.81 12.88 -4.46
N LEU A 72 21.23 11.97 -3.60
CA LEU A 72 21.00 10.54 -3.73
C LEU A 72 20.21 10.01 -2.54
N GLN A 73 19.45 8.96 -2.77
CA GLN A 73 18.84 8.14 -1.73
C GLN A 73 19.55 6.79 -1.66
N VAL A 74 20.00 6.42 -0.46
CA VAL A 74 20.70 5.15 -0.19
C VAL A 74 19.68 4.00 -0.27
N LYS A 75 20.05 2.92 -0.99
CA LYS A 75 19.30 1.66 -1.07
C LYS A 75 19.77 0.67 0.01
N ALA A 76 19.01 -0.41 0.20
CA ALA A 76 19.46 -1.53 1.01
C ALA A 76 20.80 -2.10 0.47
N PRO A 77 21.73 -2.51 1.33
CA PRO A 77 22.96 -3.16 0.90
C PRO A 77 22.67 -4.47 0.16
N ASN A 78 23.50 -4.79 -0.84
CA ASN A 78 23.44 -6.10 -1.52
C ASN A 78 23.88 -7.25 -0.61
N ALA A 79 23.90 -8.48 -1.12
CA ALA A 79 24.33 -9.67 -0.37
C ALA A 79 25.80 -9.61 0.09
N ASP A 80 26.66 -8.88 -0.64
CA ASP A 80 28.08 -8.69 -0.35
C ASP A 80 28.33 -7.55 0.63
N GLY A 81 27.30 -6.77 0.95
CA GLY A 81 27.35 -5.66 1.90
C GLY A 81 27.69 -4.33 1.27
N ASP A 82 27.75 -4.22 -0.05
CA ASP A 82 27.96 -2.98 -0.77
C ASP A 82 26.72 -2.10 -0.71
N LEU A 83 26.93 -0.78 -0.57
CA LEU A 83 25.87 0.20 -0.53
C LEU A 83 25.66 0.81 -1.90
N PHE A 84 24.44 0.75 -2.36
CA PHE A 84 24.00 1.40 -3.58
C PHE A 84 23.09 2.58 -3.26
N ALA A 85 22.98 3.51 -4.21
CA ALA A 85 22.06 4.63 -4.13
C ALA A 85 21.35 4.85 -5.48
N ARG A 86 20.26 5.58 -5.43
CA ARG A 86 19.55 6.08 -6.61
C ARG A 86 19.51 7.60 -6.58
N PRO A 87 19.44 8.28 -7.73
CA PRO A 87 19.19 9.71 -7.74
C PRO A 87 17.80 10.02 -7.14
N LEU A 88 17.70 11.14 -6.43
CA LEU A 88 16.40 11.56 -5.90
C LEU A 88 15.49 12.10 -7.01
N GLU A 89 16.09 12.67 -8.06
CA GLU A 89 15.43 13.15 -9.28
C GLU A 89 16.16 12.55 -10.49
N TRP A 90 15.44 11.77 -11.29
CA TRP A 90 15.91 11.25 -12.58
C TRP A 90 14.95 11.75 -13.67
N HIS A 91 15.50 12.36 -14.71
CA HIS A 91 14.74 12.96 -15.81
C HIS A 91 15.16 12.41 -17.18
N GLY A 92 16.04 11.39 -17.22
CA GLY A 92 16.45 10.74 -18.46
C GLY A 92 15.37 9.80 -18.99
N GLU A 93 15.35 9.58 -20.31
CA GLU A 93 14.43 8.63 -20.97
C GLU A 93 14.87 7.17 -20.76
N GLY A 94 16.10 6.94 -20.26
CA GLY A 94 16.68 5.61 -20.01
C GLY A 94 16.37 5.05 -18.63
N VAL A 95 16.88 3.84 -18.39
CA VAL A 95 16.81 3.17 -17.06
C VAL A 95 17.55 4.01 -16.02
N GLU A 96 16.96 4.15 -14.83
CA GLU A 96 17.58 4.85 -13.70
C GLU A 96 18.98 4.30 -13.41
N PRO A 97 20.04 5.13 -13.38
CA PRO A 97 21.40 4.66 -13.22
C PRO A 97 21.65 4.08 -11.83
N ILE A 98 22.39 2.98 -11.78
CA ILE A 98 22.83 2.35 -10.55
C ILE A 98 24.10 3.04 -10.08
N ILE A 99 24.15 3.43 -8.80
CA ILE A 99 25.24 4.22 -8.21
C ILE A 99 25.81 3.43 -7.02
N LEU A 100 27.09 3.07 -7.09
CA LEU A 100 27.81 2.45 -5.99
C LEU A 100 28.35 3.53 -5.04
N LEU A 101 28.13 3.38 -3.73
CA LEU A 101 28.64 4.28 -2.70
C LEU A 101 30.04 3.85 -2.22
N ILE A 102 31.04 4.64 -2.51
CA ILE A 102 32.41 4.45 -1.99
C ILE A 102 32.54 5.14 -0.65
N THR A 103 32.40 4.39 0.44
CA THR A 103 32.45 4.89 1.81
C THR A 103 33.87 4.84 2.37
N ARG A 104 34.24 5.85 3.18
CA ARG A 104 35.49 5.90 3.95
C ARG A 104 35.23 5.54 5.41
N ALA A 105 36.24 5.10 6.10
CA ALA A 105 36.13 4.79 7.55
C ALA A 105 35.70 6.00 8.42
N SER A 106 35.95 7.22 7.92
CA SER A 106 35.57 8.48 8.56
C SER A 106 34.14 8.93 8.24
N ASP A 107 33.48 8.32 7.24
CA ASP A 107 32.16 8.75 6.83
C ASP A 107 31.11 8.27 7.84
N PRO A 108 30.04 9.05 8.09
CA PRO A 108 28.95 8.60 8.94
C PRO A 108 28.30 7.33 8.35
N ALA A 109 27.84 6.45 9.21
CA ALA A 109 27.09 5.28 8.76
C ALA A 109 25.87 5.71 7.96
N LEU A 110 25.75 5.18 6.74
CA LEU A 110 24.61 5.39 5.86
C LEU A 110 23.69 4.16 5.93
N GLY A 111 22.39 4.41 6.04
CA GLY A 111 21.33 3.39 6.04
C GLY A 111 20.40 3.55 4.85
N GLU A 112 19.61 2.52 4.58
CA GLU A 112 18.55 2.58 3.56
C GLU A 112 17.60 3.75 3.82
N GLY A 113 17.30 4.52 2.77
CA GLY A 113 16.44 5.69 2.84
C GLY A 113 17.18 7.00 3.18
N ASP A 114 18.46 6.96 3.58
CA ASP A 114 19.24 8.18 3.82
C ASP A 114 19.34 9.04 2.57
N ARG A 115 19.17 10.34 2.75
CA ARG A 115 19.39 11.32 1.68
C ARG A 115 20.77 11.94 1.85
N ILE A 116 21.58 11.84 0.83
CA ILE A 116 22.96 12.31 0.82
C ILE A 116 23.22 13.24 -0.36
N LEU A 117 24.07 14.24 -0.14
CA LEU A 117 24.73 14.94 -1.21
C LEU A 117 26.05 14.21 -1.49
N ALA A 118 26.23 13.76 -2.70
CA ALA A 118 27.41 13.00 -3.08
C ALA A 118 28.04 13.54 -4.36
N ARG A 119 29.34 13.36 -4.50
CA ARG A 119 30.09 13.62 -5.73
C ARG A 119 30.10 12.35 -6.55
N LEU A 120 29.65 12.45 -7.80
CA LEU A 120 29.58 11.36 -8.74
C LEU A 120 30.79 11.32 -9.66
N THR A 121 31.25 10.11 -9.94
CA THR A 121 32.22 9.79 -10.99
C THR A 121 31.58 8.77 -11.90
N VAL A 122 31.57 9.03 -13.21
CA VAL A 122 31.06 8.07 -14.21
C VAL A 122 32.03 6.91 -14.31
N VAL A 123 31.50 5.69 -14.26
CA VAL A 123 32.22 4.45 -14.50
C VAL A 123 31.39 3.59 -15.47
N HIS A 124 32.02 2.61 -16.09
CA HIS A 124 31.35 1.69 -17.02
C HIS A 124 31.61 0.25 -16.57
N GLU A 125 31.08 -0.07 -15.39
CA GLU A 125 31.13 -1.42 -14.84
C GLU A 125 29.83 -2.18 -15.17
N GLU A 126 29.85 -3.52 -15.08
CA GLU A 126 28.68 -4.35 -15.43
C GLU A 126 27.50 -4.17 -14.44
N ASP A 127 27.79 -3.83 -13.20
CA ASP A 127 26.83 -3.74 -12.09
C ASP A 127 26.44 -2.30 -11.68
N HIS A 128 27.20 -1.27 -12.12
CA HIS A 128 26.88 0.12 -11.82
C HIS A 128 27.42 1.12 -12.85
N ASN A 129 26.77 2.27 -12.95
CA ASN A 129 27.11 3.33 -13.93
C ASN A 129 27.88 4.49 -13.30
N TYR A 130 27.80 4.66 -11.98
CA TYR A 130 28.44 5.72 -11.24
C TYR A 130 28.99 5.21 -9.92
N GLU A 131 30.15 5.77 -9.52
CA GLU A 131 30.63 5.76 -8.15
C GLU A 131 30.28 7.07 -7.46
N ALA A 132 29.80 7.02 -6.22
CA ALA A 132 29.47 8.19 -5.43
C ALA A 132 30.31 8.28 -4.16
N ARG A 133 30.83 9.49 -3.86
CA ARG A 133 31.51 9.79 -2.61
C ARG A 133 30.71 10.80 -1.81
N LEU A 134 30.47 10.49 -0.55
CA LEU A 134 29.73 11.34 0.37
C LEU A 134 30.37 12.72 0.50
N ILE A 135 29.59 13.79 0.33
CA ILE A 135 29.93 15.15 0.67
C ILE A 135 29.35 15.52 2.03
N ARG A 136 28.04 15.28 2.19
CA ARG A 136 27.32 15.45 3.46
C ARG A 136 26.00 14.69 3.44
N ARG A 137 25.53 14.32 4.62
CA ARG A 137 24.18 13.79 4.83
C ARG A 137 23.19 14.94 4.85
N ILE A 138 22.10 14.85 4.08
CA ILE A 138 21.07 15.89 3.97
C ILE A 138 19.88 15.58 4.89
N GLY A 139 19.59 14.30 5.09
CA GLY A 139 18.55 13.81 5.99
C GLY A 139 18.98 12.49 6.61
N THR A 140 18.58 12.27 7.85
CA THR A 140 18.77 11.02 8.55
C THR A 140 17.47 10.24 8.49
N ASN A 141 17.51 9.02 7.97
CA ASN A 141 16.56 8.00 8.31
C ASN A 141 17.38 6.85 8.92
N PRO A 142 17.74 6.95 10.23
CA PRO A 142 18.50 5.91 10.87
C PRO A 142 17.69 4.64 10.77
N ARG A 143 18.32 3.54 10.38
CA ARG A 143 17.65 2.24 10.35
C ARG A 143 17.20 1.94 11.76
N LYS A 144 15.88 1.88 11.96
CA LYS A 144 15.27 1.50 13.21
C LYS A 144 15.14 -0.03 13.27
N VAL A 145 15.25 -0.57 14.44
CA VAL A 145 15.01 -1.99 14.72
C VAL A 145 14.14 -2.09 15.96
N VAL A 146 13.10 -2.89 15.87
CA VAL A 146 12.30 -3.31 17.03
C VAL A 146 12.69 -4.73 17.38
N GLY A 147 12.96 -4.98 18.65
CA GLY A 147 13.42 -6.29 19.07
C GLY A 147 13.42 -6.47 20.58
N ILE A 148 13.72 -7.68 21.02
CA ILE A 148 13.83 -8.03 22.43
C ILE A 148 15.27 -7.74 22.88
N PHE A 149 15.41 -6.90 23.90
CA PHE A 149 16.69 -6.61 24.51
C PHE A 149 17.13 -7.78 25.38
N ARG A 150 18.36 -8.24 25.18
CA ARG A 150 19.03 -9.24 26.00
C ARG A 150 20.24 -8.60 26.65
N LYS A 151 20.20 -8.51 27.97
CA LYS A 151 21.26 -7.89 28.78
C LYS A 151 22.54 -8.73 28.73
N GLY A 152 23.66 -8.10 28.49
CA GLY A 152 25.02 -8.70 28.51
C GLY A 152 25.89 -8.06 29.58
N ALA A 153 27.15 -8.50 29.66
CA ALA A 153 28.12 -8.00 30.64
C ALA A 153 28.56 -6.56 30.37
N GLU A 154 28.59 -6.15 29.09
CA GLU A 154 29.01 -4.81 28.62
C GLU A 154 27.92 -4.21 27.73
N GLY A 155 26.73 -3.96 28.28
CA GLY A 155 25.55 -3.51 27.54
C GLY A 155 24.61 -4.64 27.21
N GLY A 156 24.42 -4.99 25.93
CA GLY A 156 23.52 -6.08 25.55
C GLY A 156 23.37 -6.27 24.05
N ARG A 157 22.34 -7.02 23.68
CA ARG A 157 21.96 -7.28 22.29
C ARG A 157 20.47 -7.09 22.08
N ILE A 158 20.08 -6.70 20.89
CA ILE A 158 18.71 -6.69 20.46
C ILE A 158 18.53 -7.84 19.47
N VAL A 159 17.58 -8.73 19.77
CA VAL A 159 17.12 -9.79 18.89
C VAL A 159 15.91 -9.23 18.13
N PRO A 160 16.04 -8.96 16.81
CA PRO A 160 14.94 -8.41 16.03
C PRO A 160 13.73 -9.35 16.04
N ILE A 161 12.54 -8.76 16.04
CA ILE A 161 11.26 -9.49 15.95
C ILE A 161 10.74 -9.60 14.50
N ASP A 162 11.46 -9.03 13.53
CA ASP A 162 11.11 -9.12 12.12
C ASP A 162 11.40 -10.53 11.58
N LYS A 163 10.43 -11.11 10.86
CA LYS A 163 10.54 -12.41 10.19
C LYS A 163 11.73 -12.48 9.20
N ALA A 164 12.11 -11.36 8.62
CA ALA A 164 13.22 -11.24 7.66
C ALA A 164 14.56 -10.91 8.32
N GLY A 165 14.58 -10.47 9.58
CA GLY A 165 15.77 -9.98 10.29
C GLY A 165 16.46 -11.05 11.10
N SER A 166 17.47 -11.73 10.56
CA SER A 166 18.24 -12.75 11.27
C SER A 166 19.44 -12.23 12.07
N THR A 167 19.80 -10.93 11.93
CA THR A 167 21.04 -10.37 12.49
C THR A 167 20.75 -9.62 13.79
N GLU A 168 21.33 -10.07 14.91
CA GLU A 168 21.29 -9.36 16.18
C GLU A 168 22.03 -8.03 16.11
N TRP A 169 21.66 -7.10 17.00
CA TRP A 169 22.28 -5.76 17.09
C TRP A 169 22.97 -5.59 18.46
N LEU A 170 24.19 -5.08 18.47
CA LEU A 170 24.93 -4.80 19.70
C LEU A 170 24.51 -3.43 20.26
N VAL A 171 24.24 -3.40 21.57
CA VAL A 171 23.98 -2.17 22.32
C VAL A 171 25.05 -1.98 23.37
N ALA A 172 25.77 -0.85 23.29
CA ALA A 172 26.78 -0.51 24.31
C ALA A 172 26.10 -0.14 25.64
N ASP A 173 26.81 -0.30 26.76
CA ASP A 173 26.27 -0.06 28.11
C ASP A 173 25.66 1.35 28.28
N GLY A 174 26.31 2.40 27.76
CA GLY A 174 25.77 3.76 27.75
C GLY A 174 24.59 4.03 26.81
N ALA A 175 24.16 3.02 26.01
CA ALA A 175 23.11 3.17 25.00
C ALA A 175 21.87 2.31 25.28
N VAL A 176 21.76 1.73 26.47
CA VAL A 176 20.69 0.79 26.86
C VAL A 176 19.41 1.48 27.35
N LEU A 177 19.39 2.78 27.59
CA LEU A 177 18.24 3.56 28.08
C LEU A 177 17.53 2.93 29.29
N GLY A 178 18.26 2.18 30.14
CA GLY A 178 17.71 1.48 31.30
C GLY A 178 16.79 0.28 30.98
N ALA A 179 16.86 -0.25 29.77
CA ALA A 179 16.08 -1.42 29.37
C ALA A 179 16.44 -2.66 30.20
N LYS A 180 15.41 -3.46 30.51
CA LYS A 180 15.54 -4.70 31.28
C LYS A 180 15.72 -5.89 30.34
N ASP A 181 16.31 -6.99 30.85
CA ASP A 181 16.40 -8.23 30.08
C ASP A 181 15.01 -8.76 29.72
N GLY A 182 14.83 -9.14 28.45
CA GLY A 182 13.54 -9.59 27.91
C GLY A 182 12.58 -8.48 27.49
N GLU A 183 12.93 -7.22 27.69
CA GLU A 183 12.06 -6.08 27.35
C GLU A 183 12.07 -5.79 25.85
N LEU A 184 10.89 -5.48 25.30
CA LEU A 184 10.72 -4.99 23.94
C LEU A 184 11.22 -3.55 23.84
N VAL A 185 12.04 -3.27 22.84
CA VAL A 185 12.67 -1.96 22.64
C VAL A 185 12.66 -1.55 21.16
N GLU A 186 12.57 -0.25 20.92
CA GLU A 186 12.93 0.37 19.65
C GLU A 186 14.35 0.92 19.76
N ALA A 187 15.16 0.68 18.75
CA ALA A 187 16.51 1.18 18.70
C ALA A 187 16.87 1.71 17.31
N GLU A 188 17.82 2.63 17.28
CA GLU A 188 18.39 3.20 16.07
C GLU A 188 19.82 2.72 15.86
N GLN A 189 20.21 2.58 14.58
CA GLN A 189 21.60 2.25 14.25
C GLN A 189 22.57 3.30 14.81
N ALA A 190 23.57 2.85 15.54
CA ALA A 190 24.62 3.67 16.15
C ALA A 190 25.99 3.34 15.53
N GLY A 191 26.60 4.31 14.84
CA GLY A 191 27.93 4.17 14.26
C GLY A 191 27.99 3.35 12.95
N PRO A 192 29.19 3.23 12.36
CA PRO A 192 29.38 2.51 11.10
C PRO A 192 29.20 1.00 11.26
N LYS A 193 28.70 0.35 10.23
CA LYS A 193 28.65 -1.10 10.12
C LYS A 193 30.07 -1.63 9.95
N ASN A 194 30.59 -2.39 10.90
CA ASN A 194 31.86 -3.09 10.70
C ASN A 194 31.68 -4.24 9.73
N ARG A 195 32.58 -4.40 8.75
CA ARG A 195 32.56 -5.46 7.71
C ARG A 195 32.44 -6.89 8.26
N MET A 196 32.79 -7.13 9.52
CA MET A 196 32.81 -8.46 10.17
C MET A 196 32.14 -8.49 11.55
N GLY A 197 31.33 -7.50 11.93
CA GLY A 197 30.69 -7.43 13.25
C GLY A 197 29.19 -7.22 13.18
N LEU A 198 28.52 -7.53 14.29
CA LEU A 198 27.11 -7.19 14.44
C LEU A 198 26.90 -5.66 14.34
N PRO A 199 25.80 -5.19 13.72
CA PRO A 199 25.49 -3.76 13.69
C PRO A 199 25.31 -3.24 15.12
N ARG A 200 25.71 -2.00 15.37
CA ARG A 200 25.53 -1.36 16.67
C ARG A 200 24.23 -0.57 16.69
N ALA A 201 23.56 -0.58 17.83
CA ALA A 201 22.34 0.17 18.05
C ALA A 201 22.38 0.98 19.35
N ARG A 202 21.54 1.99 19.41
CA ARG A 202 21.20 2.75 20.62
C ARG A 202 19.68 2.60 20.83
N ILE A 203 19.27 2.17 22.02
CA ILE A 203 17.86 2.11 22.37
C ILE A 203 17.34 3.56 22.44
N VAL A 204 16.24 3.82 21.74
CA VAL A 204 15.58 5.13 21.69
C VAL A 204 14.26 5.12 22.45
N GLU A 205 13.63 3.95 22.55
CA GLU A 205 12.36 3.78 23.26
C GLU A 205 12.25 2.40 23.91
N ARG A 206 11.59 2.33 25.07
CA ARG A 206 11.23 1.10 25.77
C ARG A 206 9.76 0.84 25.57
N LEU A 207 9.42 -0.27 24.94
CA LEU A 207 8.05 -0.63 24.55
C LEU A 207 7.39 -1.59 25.57
N GLY A 208 8.16 -2.05 26.58
CA GLY A 208 7.66 -2.85 27.70
C GLY A 208 7.71 -4.36 27.48
N ASP A 209 6.77 -5.09 28.07
CA ASP A 209 6.70 -6.56 28.00
C ASP A 209 6.20 -7.01 26.62
N PRO A 210 7.01 -7.77 25.84
CA PRO A 210 6.61 -8.25 24.53
C PRO A 210 5.43 -9.25 24.56
N THR A 211 5.12 -9.83 25.73
CA THR A 211 4.03 -10.79 25.91
C THR A 211 2.72 -10.11 26.32
N ALA A 212 2.76 -8.83 26.67
CA ALA A 212 1.56 -8.08 27.02
C ALA A 212 0.60 -7.99 25.82
N PRO A 213 -0.71 -8.26 25.98
CA PRO A 213 -1.67 -8.24 24.88
C PRO A 213 -1.66 -6.93 24.09
N LYS A 214 -1.49 -5.79 24.76
CA LYS A 214 -1.38 -4.45 24.14
C LYS A 214 -0.06 -4.17 23.42
N ALA A 215 0.96 -5.03 23.56
CA ALA A 215 2.23 -4.89 22.85
C ALA A 215 2.11 -5.27 21.37
N VAL A 216 1.13 -6.09 21.00
CA VAL A 216 0.97 -6.64 19.66
C VAL A 216 0.88 -5.54 18.58
N SER A 217 -0.01 -4.58 18.77
CA SER A 217 -0.16 -3.46 17.83
C SER A 217 1.01 -2.48 17.91
N LEU A 218 1.56 -2.21 19.12
CA LEU A 218 2.75 -1.36 19.28
C LEU A 218 3.94 -1.89 18.50
N ILE A 219 4.16 -3.22 18.54
CA ILE A 219 5.20 -3.87 17.75
C ILE A 219 5.06 -3.51 16.27
N ALA A 220 3.87 -3.66 15.69
CA ALA A 220 3.63 -3.37 14.30
C ALA A 220 3.75 -1.86 13.98
N ILE A 221 3.21 -1.00 14.84
CA ILE A 221 3.29 0.47 14.71
C ILE A 221 4.76 0.90 14.58
N HIS A 222 5.61 0.49 15.53
CA HIS A 222 7.02 0.86 15.53
C HIS A 222 7.82 0.18 14.40
N GLN A 223 7.55 -1.11 14.13
CA GLN A 223 8.23 -1.86 13.06
C GLN A 223 7.98 -1.23 11.69
N HIS A 224 6.77 -0.79 11.42
CA HIS A 224 6.40 -0.14 10.17
C HIS A 224 6.61 1.38 10.19
N GLY A 225 7.08 1.95 11.30
CA GLY A 225 7.37 3.38 11.43
C GLY A 225 6.13 4.27 11.30
N ILE A 226 4.99 3.82 11.83
CA ILE A 226 3.76 4.61 11.88
C ILE A 226 3.90 5.63 13.02
N PRO A 227 3.72 6.94 12.77
CA PRO A 227 3.78 7.95 13.83
C PRO A 227 2.59 7.78 14.79
N ASP A 228 2.82 7.48 16.05
CA ASP A 228 1.78 7.25 17.07
C ASP A 228 1.51 8.45 17.97
N GLY A 229 2.51 9.30 18.21
CA GLY A 229 2.37 10.55 18.95
C GLY A 229 2.19 11.79 18.07
N PHE A 230 1.53 12.82 18.57
CA PHE A 230 1.44 14.14 17.91
C PHE A 230 2.44 15.12 18.54
N PRO A 231 3.15 15.92 17.72
CA PRO A 231 3.97 17.03 18.23
C PRO A 231 3.14 18.07 19.00
N ASP A 232 3.71 18.71 20.03
CA ASP A 232 3.03 19.69 20.89
C ASP A 232 2.34 20.80 20.09
N LYS A 233 2.99 21.35 19.06
CA LYS A 233 2.43 22.38 18.19
C LYS A 233 1.16 21.93 17.46
N VAL A 234 1.05 20.66 17.12
CA VAL A 234 -0.13 20.08 16.45
C VAL A 234 -1.29 20.00 17.44
N ILE A 235 -1.02 19.56 18.67
CA ILE A 235 -2.00 19.53 19.75
C ILE A 235 -2.47 20.95 20.08
N GLU A 236 -1.54 21.90 20.23
CA GLU A 236 -1.90 23.31 20.50
C GLU A 236 -2.78 23.94 19.40
N GLU A 237 -2.53 23.64 18.12
CA GLU A 237 -3.37 24.11 17.02
C GLU A 237 -4.77 23.47 17.08
N ALA A 238 -4.86 22.17 17.37
CA ALA A 238 -6.13 21.47 17.53
C ALA A 238 -6.95 22.00 18.70
N ASP A 239 -6.32 22.23 19.85
CA ASP A 239 -6.99 22.74 21.07
C ASP A 239 -7.52 24.17 20.91
N LYS A 240 -6.85 24.98 20.10
CA LYS A 240 -7.28 26.37 19.77
C LYS A 240 -8.44 26.42 18.77
N ALA A 241 -8.73 25.30 18.08
CA ALA A 241 -9.81 25.24 17.09
C ALA A 241 -11.18 25.41 17.74
N LYS A 242 -12.05 26.18 17.09
CA LYS A 242 -13.41 26.48 17.55
C LYS A 242 -14.43 25.95 16.56
N PRO A 243 -15.64 25.56 17.01
CA PRO A 243 -16.71 25.14 16.12
C PRO A 243 -16.98 26.19 15.04
N VAL A 244 -17.11 25.71 13.79
CA VAL A 244 -17.43 26.55 12.64
C VAL A 244 -18.92 26.91 12.67
N GLY A 245 -19.26 28.19 12.44
CA GLY A 245 -20.64 28.67 12.40
C GLY A 245 -21.22 28.74 10.98
N LEU A 246 -22.44 29.26 10.86
CA LEU A 246 -23.21 29.29 9.60
C LEU A 246 -22.71 30.33 8.58
N LYS A 247 -21.89 31.29 9.00
CA LYS A 247 -21.45 32.39 8.12
C LYS A 247 -20.76 31.85 6.85
N GLY A 248 -21.33 32.19 5.67
CA GLY A 248 -20.81 31.78 4.37
C GLY A 248 -21.08 30.31 4.02
N ARG A 249 -22.05 29.67 4.71
CA ARG A 249 -22.44 28.28 4.52
C ARG A 249 -23.95 28.18 4.29
N GLU A 250 -24.37 27.17 3.53
CA GLU A 250 -25.77 26.80 3.37
C GLU A 250 -26.27 26.13 4.66
N ASP A 251 -27.49 26.50 5.11
CA ASP A 251 -28.07 25.90 6.33
C ASP A 251 -28.76 24.58 5.99
N LEU A 252 -28.20 23.49 6.45
CA LEU A 252 -28.71 22.12 6.26
C LEU A 252 -29.18 21.48 7.59
N ARG A 253 -29.31 22.26 8.67
CA ARG A 253 -29.60 21.74 10.02
C ARG A 253 -30.97 21.14 10.15
N ASP A 254 -31.94 21.55 9.31
CA ASP A 254 -33.31 21.06 9.33
C ASP A 254 -33.53 19.85 8.41
N MET A 255 -32.50 19.49 7.61
CA MET A 255 -32.52 18.28 6.80
C MET A 255 -32.21 17.06 7.69
N PRO A 256 -33.01 15.97 7.66
CA PRO A 256 -32.81 14.82 8.54
C PRO A 256 -31.68 13.91 8.05
N LEU A 257 -30.50 14.49 7.88
CA LEU A 257 -29.26 13.76 7.63
C LEU A 257 -28.91 12.92 8.85
N LEU A 258 -28.49 11.67 8.64
CA LEU A 258 -28.06 10.79 9.72
C LEU A 258 -26.77 10.05 9.35
N THR A 259 -25.98 9.66 10.36
CA THR A 259 -24.80 8.84 10.19
C THR A 259 -25.13 7.36 10.41
N ILE A 260 -24.50 6.45 9.63
CA ILE A 260 -24.64 4.99 9.78
C ILE A 260 -23.23 4.40 9.75
N ASP A 261 -22.75 3.94 10.90
CA ASP A 261 -21.35 3.58 11.13
C ASP A 261 -21.22 2.24 11.89
N PRO A 262 -20.02 1.68 12.08
CA PRO A 262 -19.78 0.64 13.07
C PRO A 262 -20.18 1.13 14.49
N ALA A 263 -20.64 0.22 15.34
CA ALA A 263 -21.13 0.57 16.69
C ALA A 263 -20.07 1.21 17.61
N ASP A 264 -18.81 1.00 17.33
CA ASP A 264 -17.63 1.53 18.04
C ASP A 264 -16.96 2.73 17.36
N ALA A 265 -17.53 3.25 16.26
CA ALA A 265 -17.02 4.43 15.56
C ALA A 265 -17.13 5.69 16.43
N ARG A 266 -16.12 6.56 16.36
CA ARG A 266 -16.08 7.87 17.01
C ARG A 266 -15.91 9.02 16.04
N ASP A 267 -15.41 8.74 14.85
CA ASP A 267 -15.07 9.66 13.77
C ASP A 267 -16.09 9.49 12.62
N HIS A 268 -17.26 10.11 12.78
CA HIS A 268 -18.32 10.09 11.77
C HIS A 268 -17.97 11.07 10.65
N ASP A 269 -17.43 10.55 9.56
CA ASP A 269 -17.03 11.33 8.38
C ASP A 269 -18.24 11.76 7.53
N ASP A 270 -19.28 10.92 7.44
CA ASP A 270 -20.38 11.06 6.48
C ASP A 270 -21.77 10.96 7.11
N ALA A 271 -22.70 11.69 6.53
CA ALA A 271 -24.12 11.60 6.84
C ALA A 271 -24.94 11.59 5.55
N CYS A 272 -26.00 10.83 5.52
CA CYS A 272 -26.83 10.59 4.36
C CYS A 272 -28.30 10.93 4.60
N TYR A 273 -28.98 11.33 3.52
CA TYR A 273 -30.44 11.47 3.44
C TYR A 273 -30.89 11.23 2.00
N ALA A 274 -32.07 10.65 1.79
CA ALA A 274 -32.65 10.52 0.47
C ALA A 274 -34.16 10.75 0.51
N HIS A 275 -34.71 11.21 -0.63
CA HIS A 275 -36.13 11.37 -0.84
C HIS A 275 -36.50 11.17 -2.31
N ALA A 276 -37.77 10.97 -2.62
CA ALA A 276 -38.25 10.96 -3.99
C ALA A 276 -37.94 12.31 -4.68
N ASP A 277 -37.60 12.28 -5.94
CA ASP A 277 -37.35 13.52 -6.71
C ASP A 277 -38.67 14.18 -7.08
N ASP A 278 -38.83 15.47 -6.74
CA ASP A 278 -39.99 16.27 -7.06
C ASP A 278 -39.96 16.84 -8.49
N ASP A 279 -38.86 16.65 -9.24
CA ASP A 279 -38.73 17.12 -10.61
C ASP A 279 -39.66 16.30 -11.54
N PRO A 280 -40.66 16.96 -12.20
CA PRO A 280 -41.56 16.25 -13.14
C PRO A 280 -40.83 15.52 -14.26
N LYS A 281 -39.59 15.94 -14.59
CA LYS A 281 -38.75 15.33 -15.63
C LYS A 281 -38.08 14.04 -15.14
N ASN A 282 -38.02 13.83 -13.82
CA ASN A 282 -37.41 12.65 -13.20
C ASN A 282 -38.43 11.87 -12.35
N LYS A 283 -39.62 11.65 -12.89
CA LYS A 283 -40.69 10.99 -12.18
C LYS A 283 -40.30 9.57 -11.74
N GLY A 284 -40.37 9.31 -10.43
CA GLY A 284 -39.97 8.06 -9.81
C GLY A 284 -38.48 7.92 -9.52
N GLY A 285 -37.68 8.94 -9.86
CA GLY A 285 -36.28 9.03 -9.46
C GLY A 285 -36.12 9.50 -8.00
N HIS A 286 -34.88 9.61 -7.58
CA HIS A 286 -34.54 9.98 -6.20
C HIS A 286 -33.52 11.09 -6.14
N VAL A 287 -33.55 11.84 -5.04
CA VAL A 287 -32.50 12.76 -4.64
C VAL A 287 -31.77 12.16 -3.45
N ILE A 288 -30.46 12.07 -3.56
CA ILE A 288 -29.55 11.60 -2.51
C ILE A 288 -28.68 12.75 -2.04
N TRP A 289 -28.64 12.97 -0.75
CA TRP A 289 -27.73 13.89 -0.09
C TRP A 289 -26.65 13.11 0.66
N VAL A 290 -25.41 13.47 0.44
CA VAL A 290 -24.25 12.98 1.20
C VAL A 290 -23.52 14.21 1.72
N ALA A 291 -23.42 14.35 3.03
CA ALA A 291 -22.72 15.42 3.72
C ALA A 291 -21.46 14.85 4.38
N ILE A 292 -20.31 15.43 4.06
CA ILE A 292 -19.00 14.98 4.55
C ILE A 292 -18.42 16.07 5.45
N ALA A 293 -17.81 15.67 6.56
CA ALA A 293 -17.13 16.56 7.50
C ALA A 293 -16.16 17.53 6.79
N ASP A 294 -16.31 18.83 6.99
CA ASP A 294 -15.44 19.87 6.40
C ASP A 294 -14.14 20.01 7.20
N VAL A 295 -13.27 19.02 7.09
CA VAL A 295 -11.96 18.99 7.76
C VAL A 295 -11.07 20.14 7.27
N ALA A 296 -11.22 20.60 6.03
CA ALA A 296 -10.45 21.69 5.46
C ALA A 296 -10.66 23.02 6.21
N ALA A 297 -11.81 23.19 6.88
CA ALA A 297 -12.09 24.37 7.70
C ALA A 297 -11.17 24.46 8.94
N TYR A 298 -10.60 23.35 9.38
CA TYR A 298 -9.72 23.26 10.55
C TYR A 298 -8.26 23.00 10.15
N VAL A 299 -8.03 22.12 9.19
CA VAL A 299 -6.71 21.74 8.71
C VAL A 299 -6.40 22.55 7.46
N THR A 300 -5.91 23.78 7.69
CA THR A 300 -5.60 24.71 6.59
C THR A 300 -4.20 24.48 6.02
N PRO A 301 -3.97 24.75 4.72
CA PRO A 301 -2.68 24.51 4.08
C PRO A 301 -1.48 25.13 4.81
N GLY A 302 -0.43 24.37 4.99
CA GLY A 302 0.86 24.82 5.55
C GLY A 302 0.90 24.99 7.08
N THR A 303 -0.17 24.69 7.82
CA THR A 303 -0.19 24.67 9.29
C THR A 303 0.57 23.48 9.87
N ALA A 304 0.77 23.40 11.19
CA ALA A 304 1.38 22.23 11.81
C ALA A 304 0.46 21.02 11.70
N LEU A 305 -0.85 21.20 11.85
CA LEU A 305 -1.88 20.18 11.60
C LEU A 305 -1.79 19.61 10.20
N ASP A 306 -1.69 20.46 9.18
CA ASP A 306 -1.62 20.04 7.78
C ASP A 306 -0.35 19.23 7.48
N ARG A 307 0.80 19.73 7.94
CA ARG A 307 2.07 19.00 7.74
C ARG A 307 2.09 17.64 8.41
N GLU A 308 1.52 17.53 9.62
CA GLU A 308 1.45 16.25 10.32
C GLU A 308 0.42 15.31 9.68
N ALA A 309 -0.75 15.82 9.26
CA ALA A 309 -1.76 15.04 8.53
C ALA A 309 -1.19 14.48 7.20
N ARG A 310 -0.45 15.30 6.42
CA ARG A 310 0.24 14.86 5.21
C ARG A 310 1.30 13.80 5.51
N LYS A 311 2.11 13.98 6.54
CA LYS A 311 3.15 13.02 6.95
C LYS A 311 2.55 11.67 7.33
N ARG A 312 1.41 11.64 8.01
CA ARG A 312 0.67 10.42 8.35
C ARG A 312 -0.01 9.80 7.15
N GLY A 313 -0.62 10.63 6.29
CA GLY A 313 -1.32 10.27 5.07
C GLY A 313 -2.71 9.67 5.31
N ASN A 314 -2.84 8.84 6.32
CA ASN A 314 -4.09 8.19 6.72
C ASN A 314 -4.09 7.75 8.20
N SER A 315 -5.26 7.47 8.75
CA SER A 315 -5.41 6.74 10.01
C SER A 315 -5.13 5.25 9.80
N SER A 316 -4.57 4.57 10.81
CA SER A 316 -4.34 3.11 10.81
C SER A 316 -5.19 2.46 11.89
N TYR A 317 -5.87 1.35 11.55
CA TYR A 317 -6.86 0.70 12.40
C TYR A 317 -6.38 -0.67 12.88
N PHE A 318 -6.16 -0.81 14.16
CA PHE A 318 -5.75 -2.06 14.79
C PHE A 318 -6.89 -2.62 15.65
N PRO A 319 -6.91 -3.93 15.95
CA PRO A 319 -7.97 -4.52 16.76
C PRO A 319 -8.14 -3.90 18.15
N ASP A 320 -7.07 -3.34 18.74
CA ASP A 320 -7.05 -2.76 20.09
C ASP A 320 -6.97 -1.23 20.13
N ARG A 321 -6.65 -0.58 19.01
CA ARG A 321 -6.48 0.88 18.94
C ARG A 321 -6.57 1.45 17.53
N VAL A 322 -6.76 2.75 17.46
CA VAL A 322 -6.61 3.53 16.22
C VAL A 322 -5.42 4.46 16.38
N VAL A 323 -4.57 4.55 15.36
CA VAL A 323 -3.56 5.61 15.23
C VAL A 323 -4.10 6.63 14.23
N PRO A 324 -4.68 7.74 14.71
CA PRO A 324 -5.44 8.65 13.88
C PRO A 324 -4.54 9.58 13.06
N MET A 325 -5.04 10.03 11.91
CA MET A 325 -4.39 11.05 11.09
C MET A 325 -4.42 12.43 11.76
N LEU A 326 -5.48 12.73 12.48
CA LEU A 326 -5.71 14.01 13.18
C LEU A 326 -5.84 13.80 14.68
N PRO A 327 -5.49 14.81 15.53
CA PRO A 327 -5.75 14.75 16.97
C PRO A 327 -7.24 14.53 17.28
N ASP A 328 -7.52 13.86 18.39
CA ASP A 328 -8.87 13.48 18.83
C ASP A 328 -9.82 14.70 18.97
N ARG A 329 -9.31 15.87 19.37
CA ARG A 329 -10.04 17.14 19.37
C ARG A 329 -10.68 17.47 18.03
N LEU A 330 -10.07 17.04 16.92
CA LEU A 330 -10.62 17.21 15.57
C LEU A 330 -11.34 15.96 15.11
N SER A 331 -10.67 14.79 15.10
CA SER A 331 -11.22 13.55 14.55
C SER A 331 -12.43 13.03 15.33
N GLY A 332 -12.35 13.04 16.66
CA GLY A 332 -13.41 12.55 17.55
C GLY A 332 -14.40 13.61 18.02
N ASP A 333 -14.14 14.90 17.75
CA ASP A 333 -15.05 15.98 18.21
C ASP A 333 -15.41 16.92 17.05
N LEU A 334 -14.58 17.98 16.79
CA LEU A 334 -14.99 19.11 15.94
C LEU A 334 -15.34 18.75 14.50
N CYS A 335 -14.68 17.76 13.92
CA CYS A 335 -14.97 17.26 12.58
C CYS A 335 -16.06 16.19 12.56
N SER A 336 -16.16 15.35 13.60
CA SER A 336 -17.13 14.25 13.65
C SER A 336 -18.57 14.74 13.63
N LEU A 337 -19.41 14.15 12.78
CA LEU A 337 -20.82 14.55 12.57
C LEU A 337 -21.75 14.00 13.65
N HIS A 338 -21.51 14.40 14.90
CA HIS A 338 -22.26 13.93 16.06
C HIS A 338 -23.75 14.26 15.99
N GLU A 339 -24.58 13.37 16.54
CA GLU A 339 -26.02 13.52 16.68
C GLU A 339 -26.38 14.80 17.43
N GLY A 340 -27.31 15.59 16.90
CA GLY A 340 -27.85 16.78 17.51
C GLY A 340 -26.93 18.01 17.52
N VAL A 341 -25.68 17.89 17.09
CA VAL A 341 -24.68 18.96 17.15
C VAL A 341 -24.46 19.58 15.77
N PRO A 342 -24.54 20.94 15.64
CA PRO A 342 -24.18 21.59 14.37
C PRO A 342 -22.73 21.36 14.00
N ARG A 343 -22.48 20.88 12.77
CA ARG A 343 -21.14 20.57 12.22
C ARG A 343 -20.99 21.11 10.81
N ALA A 344 -19.79 21.62 10.52
CA ALA A 344 -19.43 22.06 9.18
C ALA A 344 -19.30 20.86 8.24
N CYS A 345 -19.86 20.97 7.04
CA CYS A 345 -19.78 19.92 6.02
C CYS A 345 -19.57 20.48 4.62
N ILE A 346 -19.08 19.63 3.73
CA ILE A 346 -19.22 19.76 2.27
C ILE A 346 -20.21 18.70 1.85
N ALA A 347 -21.37 19.12 1.34
CA ALA A 347 -22.42 18.20 0.95
C ALA A 347 -22.61 18.17 -0.55
N VAL A 348 -22.99 17.01 -1.07
CA VAL A 348 -23.41 16.83 -2.45
C VAL A 348 -24.85 16.35 -2.52
N ARG A 349 -25.65 17.10 -3.31
CA ARG A 349 -27.00 16.69 -3.73
C ARG A 349 -26.87 16.01 -5.09
N MET A 350 -27.33 14.79 -5.20
CA MET A 350 -27.26 13.97 -6.40
C MET A 350 -28.66 13.55 -6.81
N GLN A 351 -28.99 13.66 -8.09
CA GLN A 351 -30.25 13.19 -8.67
C GLN A 351 -29.99 11.90 -9.44
N ILE A 352 -30.78 10.87 -9.21
CA ILE A 352 -30.71 9.61 -9.91
C ILE A 352 -32.10 9.30 -10.53
N ASP A 353 -32.08 8.65 -11.68
CA ASP A 353 -33.30 8.16 -12.34
C ASP A 353 -33.81 6.85 -11.71
N THR A 354 -34.86 6.27 -12.25
CA THR A 354 -35.46 4.99 -11.79
C THR A 354 -34.55 3.78 -11.96
N GLU A 355 -33.55 3.88 -12.82
CA GLU A 355 -32.53 2.85 -13.05
C GLU A 355 -31.25 3.09 -12.26
N GLY A 356 -31.23 4.14 -11.42
CA GLY A 356 -30.10 4.49 -10.56
C GLY A 356 -28.98 5.26 -11.26
N ASN A 357 -29.16 5.69 -12.49
CA ASN A 357 -28.16 6.51 -13.20
C ASN A 357 -28.18 7.93 -12.66
N LYS A 358 -26.99 8.46 -12.34
CA LYS A 358 -26.85 9.86 -11.91
C LYS A 358 -27.10 10.81 -13.09
N ILE A 359 -28.15 11.59 -12.99
CA ILE A 359 -28.55 12.59 -14.02
C ILE A 359 -28.08 14.01 -13.70
N GLY A 360 -27.72 14.30 -12.45
CA GLY A 360 -27.21 15.59 -12.05
C GLY A 360 -26.67 15.60 -10.62
N HIS A 361 -25.84 16.60 -10.31
CA HIS A 361 -25.38 16.83 -8.94
C HIS A 361 -24.99 18.28 -8.69
N ARG A 362 -25.01 18.69 -7.42
CA ARG A 362 -24.60 20.00 -6.93
C ARG A 362 -23.89 19.90 -5.60
N PHE A 363 -22.71 20.49 -5.49
CA PHE A 363 -21.99 20.61 -4.23
C PHE A 363 -22.39 21.90 -3.49
N VAL A 364 -22.40 21.84 -2.17
CA VAL A 364 -22.60 22.97 -1.26
C VAL A 364 -21.64 22.87 -0.08
N ARG A 365 -21.20 24.01 0.42
CA ARG A 365 -20.47 24.08 1.69
C ARG A 365 -21.47 24.49 2.76
N GLY A 366 -21.81 23.61 3.69
CA GLY A 366 -22.94 23.76 4.60
C GLY A 366 -22.60 23.67 6.06
N LEU A 367 -23.62 23.93 6.86
CA LEU A 367 -23.68 23.60 8.28
C LEU A 367 -24.86 22.64 8.47
N MET A 368 -24.57 21.41 8.89
CA MET A 368 -25.58 20.38 9.12
C MET A 368 -25.72 20.05 10.60
N ARG A 369 -26.74 19.29 10.95
CA ARG A 369 -26.95 18.68 12.25
C ARG A 369 -27.47 17.27 12.04
N SER A 370 -26.73 16.24 12.49
CA SER A 370 -27.17 14.86 12.38
C SER A 370 -28.43 14.62 13.19
N ALA A 371 -29.46 14.04 12.57
CA ALA A 371 -30.72 13.70 13.23
C ALA A 371 -30.56 12.45 14.12
N ALA A 372 -29.68 11.54 13.77
CA ALA A 372 -29.34 10.34 14.55
C ALA A 372 -27.97 9.81 14.14
N SER A 373 -27.29 9.17 15.08
CA SER A 373 -26.10 8.35 14.80
C SER A 373 -26.46 6.88 15.02
N LEU A 374 -26.65 6.14 13.92
CA LEU A 374 -27.11 4.76 13.91
C LEU A 374 -25.96 3.81 13.58
N ASN A 375 -26.09 2.53 13.96
CA ASN A 375 -25.15 1.51 13.51
C ASN A 375 -25.77 0.61 12.43
N TYR A 376 -24.91 -0.05 11.66
CA TYR A 376 -25.34 -0.90 10.54
C TYR A 376 -26.32 -2.00 10.95
N THR A 377 -26.14 -2.60 12.13
CA THR A 377 -26.98 -3.69 12.62
C THR A 377 -28.39 -3.20 12.94
N GLU A 378 -28.51 -2.08 13.70
CA GLU A 378 -29.83 -1.55 14.07
C GLU A 378 -30.62 -1.01 12.86
N VAL A 379 -29.90 -0.47 11.85
CA VAL A 379 -30.56 -0.05 10.59
C VAL A 379 -31.06 -1.27 9.81
N GLN A 380 -30.26 -2.34 9.71
CA GLN A 380 -30.67 -3.58 9.04
C GLN A 380 -31.85 -4.21 9.75
N GLU A 381 -31.80 -4.34 11.09
CA GLU A 381 -32.90 -4.91 11.88
C GLU A 381 -34.20 -4.11 11.70
N ALA A 382 -34.12 -2.78 11.63
CA ALA A 382 -35.30 -1.93 11.43
C ALA A 382 -35.94 -2.17 10.06
N ILE A 383 -35.16 -2.31 9.01
CA ILE A 383 -35.65 -2.61 7.65
C ILE A 383 -36.21 -4.02 7.55
N ASP A 384 -35.64 -4.97 8.26
CA ASP A 384 -36.10 -6.37 8.34
C ASP A 384 -37.37 -6.52 9.18
N GLY A 385 -37.93 -5.42 9.71
CA GLY A 385 -39.22 -5.40 10.41
C GLY A 385 -39.11 -5.38 11.94
N ASN A 386 -37.90 -5.18 12.50
CA ASN A 386 -37.66 -5.13 13.94
C ASN A 386 -37.10 -3.76 14.39
N PRO A 387 -37.81 -2.65 14.17
CA PRO A 387 -37.32 -1.33 14.57
C PRO A 387 -37.25 -1.19 16.11
N ASN A 388 -36.24 -0.48 16.59
CA ASN A 388 -36.10 -0.10 18.02
C ASN A 388 -36.59 1.33 18.28
N ASP A 389 -36.47 1.82 19.52
CA ASP A 389 -36.90 3.17 19.92
C ASP A 389 -36.16 4.30 19.17
N ARG A 390 -34.94 4.05 18.66
CA ARG A 390 -34.16 5.02 17.89
C ARG A 390 -34.51 4.98 16.41
N THR A 391 -34.67 3.81 15.83
CA THR A 391 -34.92 3.61 14.41
C THR A 391 -36.39 3.70 14.03
N GLY A 392 -37.31 3.38 14.94
CA GLY A 392 -38.76 3.41 14.71
C GLY A 392 -39.27 4.76 14.20
N PRO A 393 -38.97 5.89 14.86
CA PRO A 393 -39.38 7.22 14.40
C PRO A 393 -38.80 7.62 13.03
N LEU A 394 -37.67 7.05 12.63
CA LEU A 394 -36.96 7.37 11.40
C LEU A 394 -37.31 6.40 10.25
N LEU A 395 -37.99 5.30 10.54
CA LEU A 395 -38.18 4.19 9.59
C LEU A 395 -38.90 4.65 8.32
N GLU A 396 -40.07 5.27 8.44
CA GLU A 396 -40.89 5.66 7.28
C GLU A 396 -40.32 6.92 6.58
N THR A 397 -39.79 7.87 7.33
CA THR A 397 -39.42 9.19 6.80
C THR A 397 -37.98 9.29 6.32
N VAL A 398 -37.08 8.43 6.80
CA VAL A 398 -35.65 8.49 6.47
C VAL A 398 -35.12 7.15 5.97
N LEU A 399 -35.27 6.04 6.72
CA LEU A 399 -34.64 4.77 6.39
C LEU A 399 -35.23 4.15 5.13
N LYS A 400 -36.57 4.06 5.00
CA LYS A 400 -37.21 3.52 3.78
C LYS A 400 -36.88 4.34 2.52
N PRO A 401 -36.88 5.69 2.52
CA PRO A 401 -36.39 6.49 1.40
C PRO A 401 -34.92 6.23 1.03
N LEU A 402 -34.04 6.06 2.01
CA LEU A 402 -32.64 5.67 1.76
C LEU A 402 -32.55 4.33 1.02
N TYR A 403 -33.31 3.31 1.48
CA TYR A 403 -33.34 2.01 0.83
C TYR A 403 -34.00 2.03 -0.54
N ALA A 404 -35.04 2.87 -0.75
CA ALA A 404 -35.66 3.03 -2.08
C ALA A 404 -34.65 3.63 -3.09
N ALA A 405 -33.85 4.61 -2.70
CA ALA A 405 -32.79 5.14 -3.53
C ALA A 405 -31.69 4.09 -3.77
N TYR A 406 -31.31 3.32 -2.74
CA TYR A 406 -30.37 2.23 -2.88
C TYR A 406 -30.86 1.12 -3.82
N ASP A 407 -32.14 0.78 -3.82
CA ASP A 407 -32.72 -0.19 -4.75
C ASP A 407 -32.58 0.25 -6.21
N ALA A 408 -32.69 1.54 -6.49
CA ALA A 408 -32.37 2.08 -7.81
C ALA A 408 -30.88 1.95 -8.12
N LEU A 409 -29.99 2.30 -7.18
CA LEU A 409 -28.53 2.18 -7.37
C LEU A 409 -28.08 0.72 -7.58
N LYS A 410 -28.75 -0.26 -6.98
CA LYS A 410 -28.46 -1.69 -7.24
C LYS A 410 -28.62 -2.07 -8.71
N LYS A 411 -29.59 -1.47 -9.41
CA LYS A 411 -29.77 -1.70 -10.85
C LYS A 411 -28.58 -1.13 -11.65
N ALA A 412 -28.23 0.13 -11.39
CA ALA A 412 -27.07 0.76 -12.04
C ALA A 412 -25.77 0.00 -11.73
N ARG A 413 -25.61 -0.51 -10.49
CA ARG A 413 -24.48 -1.38 -10.11
C ARG A 413 -24.47 -2.68 -10.93
N ALA A 414 -25.62 -3.32 -11.10
CA ALA A 414 -25.73 -4.55 -11.88
C ALA A 414 -25.36 -4.34 -13.37
N GLU A 415 -25.67 -3.18 -13.95
CA GLU A 415 -25.24 -2.82 -15.31
C GLU A 415 -23.75 -2.50 -15.38
N ARG A 416 -23.22 -1.76 -14.40
CA ARG A 416 -21.80 -1.38 -14.32
C ARG A 416 -20.90 -2.60 -14.10
N GLN A 417 -21.38 -3.62 -13.39
CA GLN A 417 -20.67 -4.87 -13.07
C GLN A 417 -19.27 -4.61 -12.46
N PRO A 418 -19.15 -3.95 -11.30
CA PRO A 418 -17.88 -3.87 -10.59
C PRO A 418 -17.38 -5.29 -10.27
N LEU A 419 -16.08 -5.44 -10.02
CA LEU A 419 -15.52 -6.74 -9.67
C LEU A 419 -16.08 -7.23 -8.32
N GLU A 420 -16.69 -8.42 -8.32
CA GLU A 420 -17.31 -9.01 -7.15
C GLU A 420 -16.48 -10.20 -6.64
N LEU A 421 -15.54 -9.92 -5.75
CA LEU A 421 -14.76 -10.94 -5.05
C LEU A 421 -15.49 -11.35 -3.78
N ASP A 422 -15.68 -12.65 -3.60
CA ASP A 422 -16.23 -13.24 -2.37
C ASP A 422 -15.07 -13.64 -1.45
N LEU A 423 -14.61 -12.68 -0.65
CA LEU A 423 -13.51 -12.86 0.30
C LEU A 423 -14.00 -12.41 1.68
N PRO A 424 -14.19 -13.35 2.61
CA PRO A 424 -14.67 -13.03 3.95
C PRO A 424 -13.63 -12.23 4.74
N GLU A 425 -14.06 -11.10 5.34
CA GLU A 425 -13.24 -10.30 6.24
C GLU A 425 -13.26 -10.89 7.65
N ARG A 426 -12.09 -10.94 8.29
CA ARG A 426 -11.94 -11.42 9.66
C ARG A 426 -12.23 -10.31 10.65
N LYS A 427 -12.93 -10.64 11.73
CA LYS A 427 -13.11 -9.80 12.90
C LYS A 427 -12.46 -10.48 14.09
N ILE A 428 -11.43 -9.85 14.66
CA ILE A 428 -10.82 -10.27 15.92
C ILE A 428 -11.55 -9.56 17.04
N VAL A 429 -12.07 -10.32 18.00
CA VAL A 429 -12.72 -9.80 19.20
C VAL A 429 -11.76 -9.92 20.35
N LEU A 430 -11.50 -8.80 21.04
CA LEU A 430 -10.62 -8.74 22.19
C LEU A 430 -11.43 -8.59 23.48
N SER A 431 -10.89 -9.13 24.57
CA SER A 431 -11.36 -8.86 25.93
C SER A 431 -10.93 -7.45 26.40
N ASP A 432 -11.43 -7.00 27.51
CA ASP A 432 -11.00 -5.72 28.14
C ASP A 432 -9.49 -5.73 28.50
N THR A 433 -8.90 -6.90 28.70
CA THR A 433 -7.46 -7.08 28.93
C THR A 433 -6.64 -7.10 27.64
N GLY A 434 -7.30 -7.15 26.46
CA GLY A 434 -6.68 -7.17 25.14
C GLY A 434 -6.33 -8.59 24.64
N GLU A 435 -6.80 -9.64 25.28
CA GLU A 435 -6.65 -11.02 24.83
C GLU A 435 -7.70 -11.35 23.77
N VAL A 436 -7.34 -12.21 22.82
CA VAL A 436 -8.28 -12.64 21.76
C VAL A 436 -9.29 -13.61 22.33
N THR A 437 -10.55 -13.19 22.36
CA THR A 437 -11.66 -14.04 22.82
C THR A 437 -12.28 -14.87 21.70
N SER A 438 -12.35 -14.31 20.50
CA SER A 438 -12.84 -15.02 19.31
C SER A 438 -12.31 -14.44 18.01
N VAL A 439 -12.30 -15.28 16.99
CA VAL A 439 -12.03 -14.91 15.61
C VAL A 439 -13.26 -15.32 14.81
N ALA A 440 -13.93 -14.36 14.20
CA ALA A 440 -15.11 -14.56 13.39
C ALA A 440 -14.97 -13.93 12.00
N PHE A 441 -15.81 -14.30 11.07
CA PHE A 441 -15.93 -13.59 9.80
C PHE A 441 -17.03 -12.54 9.93
N ARG A 442 -16.83 -11.40 9.28
CA ARG A 442 -17.76 -10.28 9.31
C ARG A 442 -18.86 -10.48 8.28
N ASP A 443 -20.11 -10.42 8.72
CA ASP A 443 -21.26 -10.39 7.81
C ASP A 443 -21.35 -9.03 7.09
N ARG A 444 -21.59 -9.08 5.78
CA ARG A 444 -21.77 -7.89 4.96
C ARG A 444 -23.27 -7.64 4.76
N LEU A 445 -23.85 -6.83 5.64
CA LEU A 445 -25.25 -6.45 5.61
C LEU A 445 -25.57 -5.53 4.41
N ASP A 446 -26.83 -5.44 4.01
CA ASP A 446 -27.26 -4.49 2.96
C ASP A 446 -27.11 -3.04 3.39
N ALA A 447 -27.21 -2.74 4.69
CA ALA A 447 -26.89 -1.43 5.24
C ALA A 447 -25.45 -0.97 4.91
N HIS A 448 -24.46 -1.88 4.92
CA HIS A 448 -23.09 -1.57 4.50
C HIS A 448 -23.02 -1.25 3.00
N LYS A 449 -23.71 -2.04 2.18
CA LYS A 449 -23.71 -1.86 0.71
C LYS A 449 -24.43 -0.56 0.29
N LEU A 450 -25.47 -0.17 1.03
CA LEU A 450 -26.17 1.10 0.83
C LEU A 450 -25.21 2.28 1.01
N ILE A 451 -24.52 2.35 2.13
CA ILE A 451 -23.54 3.42 2.41
C ILE A 451 -22.43 3.38 1.37
N GLU A 452 -21.88 2.20 1.04
CA GLU A 452 -20.85 2.04 0.01
C GLU A 452 -21.28 2.65 -1.34
N GLU A 453 -22.47 2.33 -1.86
CA GLU A 453 -22.93 2.87 -3.14
C GLU A 453 -23.17 4.39 -3.08
N PHE A 454 -23.67 4.93 -1.97
CA PHE A 454 -23.82 6.36 -1.79
C PHE A 454 -22.46 7.07 -1.78
N MET A 455 -21.47 6.49 -1.11
CA MET A 455 -20.10 7.02 -1.08
C MET A 455 -19.41 6.92 -2.44
N ILE A 456 -19.60 5.82 -3.17
CA ILE A 456 -19.10 5.67 -4.54
C ILE A 456 -19.68 6.77 -5.43
N LEU A 457 -21.00 7.00 -5.36
CA LEU A 457 -21.66 8.02 -6.16
C LEU A 457 -21.16 9.43 -5.84
N ALA A 458 -20.97 9.76 -4.55
CA ALA A 458 -20.43 11.03 -4.10
C ALA A 458 -18.96 11.24 -4.55
N ASN A 459 -18.14 10.19 -4.50
CA ASN A 459 -16.77 10.19 -5.00
C ASN A 459 -16.69 10.44 -6.51
N VAL A 460 -17.57 9.82 -7.27
CA VAL A 460 -17.71 10.08 -8.72
C VAL A 460 -18.12 11.52 -8.98
N ALA A 461 -19.13 12.05 -8.25
CA ALA A 461 -19.59 13.41 -8.40
C ALA A 461 -18.48 14.44 -8.12
N ALA A 462 -17.63 14.20 -7.11
CA ALA A 462 -16.47 15.05 -6.80
C ALA A 462 -15.46 15.07 -7.95
N ALA A 463 -15.08 13.90 -8.46
CA ALA A 463 -14.16 13.79 -9.60
C ALA A 463 -14.71 14.51 -10.84
N GLU A 464 -15.96 14.27 -11.21
CA GLU A 464 -16.60 14.90 -12.38
C GLU A 464 -16.70 16.42 -12.25
N THR A 465 -17.03 16.94 -11.05
CA THR A 465 -17.07 18.39 -10.80
C THR A 465 -15.72 19.04 -11.04
N LEU A 466 -14.65 18.44 -10.50
CA LEU A 466 -13.30 18.99 -10.61
C LEU A 466 -12.77 18.89 -12.06
N ILE A 467 -13.06 17.80 -12.75
CA ILE A 467 -12.74 17.65 -14.18
C ILE A 467 -13.48 18.71 -15.02
N ALA A 468 -14.80 18.86 -14.84
CA ALA A 468 -15.60 19.85 -15.57
C ALA A 468 -15.12 21.29 -15.34
N LYS A 469 -14.68 21.58 -14.11
CA LYS A 469 -14.10 22.90 -13.74
C LYS A 469 -12.61 23.02 -14.06
N ARG A 470 -11.98 21.99 -14.66
CA ARG A 470 -10.55 21.93 -15.01
C ARG A 470 -9.65 22.25 -13.81
N ARG A 471 -9.94 21.66 -12.66
CA ARG A 471 -9.17 21.82 -11.43
C ARG A 471 -8.32 20.59 -11.15
N PRO A 472 -7.08 20.76 -10.67
CA PRO A 472 -6.25 19.65 -10.23
C PRO A 472 -6.92 18.87 -9.10
N LEU A 473 -6.77 17.55 -9.12
CA LEU A 473 -7.28 16.66 -8.07
C LEU A 473 -6.41 15.40 -7.98
N LEU A 474 -6.61 14.61 -6.92
CA LEU A 474 -6.06 13.28 -6.80
C LEU A 474 -7.14 12.26 -7.17
N PHE A 475 -6.89 11.50 -8.23
CA PHE A 475 -7.71 10.35 -8.58
C PHE A 475 -7.32 9.15 -7.70
N ARG A 476 -8.30 8.30 -7.39
CA ARG A 476 -8.07 6.96 -6.89
C ARG A 476 -8.01 6.02 -8.08
N VAL A 477 -6.81 5.64 -8.45
CA VAL A 477 -6.52 4.82 -9.62
C VAL A 477 -6.47 3.34 -9.24
N HIS A 478 -7.08 2.50 -10.07
CA HIS A 478 -6.92 1.05 -10.01
C HIS A 478 -6.81 0.54 -11.45
N GLU A 479 -5.60 0.20 -11.86
CA GLU A 479 -5.32 -0.24 -13.21
C GLU A 479 -5.77 -1.67 -13.48
N GLU A 480 -5.82 -2.04 -14.76
CA GLU A 480 -6.07 -3.41 -15.19
C GLU A 480 -4.95 -4.35 -14.71
N PRO A 481 -5.25 -5.65 -14.57
CA PRO A 481 -4.24 -6.65 -14.27
C PRO A 481 -3.10 -6.66 -15.29
N ALA A 482 -1.86 -6.82 -14.83
CA ALA A 482 -0.71 -6.99 -15.71
C ALA A 482 -0.89 -8.27 -16.59
N PRO A 483 -0.47 -8.23 -17.86
CA PRO A 483 -0.67 -9.34 -18.82
C PRO A 483 -0.17 -10.69 -18.30
N GLU A 484 0.98 -10.72 -17.63
CA GLU A 484 1.57 -11.94 -17.06
C GLU A 484 0.71 -12.54 -15.96
N LYS A 485 0.15 -11.68 -15.07
CA LYS A 485 -0.76 -12.13 -14.01
C LYS A 485 -2.09 -12.63 -14.57
N LEU A 486 -2.57 -11.99 -15.64
CA LEU A 486 -3.79 -12.40 -16.31
C LEU A 486 -3.62 -13.75 -17.01
N GLU A 487 -2.45 -14.03 -17.56
CA GLU A 487 -2.14 -15.33 -18.16
C GLU A 487 -2.11 -16.42 -17.08
N SER A 488 -1.48 -16.17 -15.93
CA SER A 488 -1.49 -17.11 -14.80
C SER A 488 -2.92 -17.40 -14.30
N LEU A 489 -3.80 -16.37 -14.28
CA LEU A 489 -5.21 -16.58 -13.95
C LEU A 489 -5.92 -17.47 -15.00
N ARG A 490 -5.61 -17.30 -16.29
CA ARG A 490 -6.16 -18.17 -17.37
C ARG A 490 -5.75 -19.62 -17.22
N GLU A 491 -4.48 -19.85 -16.94
CA GLU A 491 -3.95 -21.21 -16.71
C GLU A 491 -4.63 -21.87 -15.51
N THR A 492 -4.79 -21.12 -14.40
CA THR A 492 -5.51 -21.62 -13.22
C THR A 492 -6.97 -21.93 -13.55
N ALA A 493 -7.66 -21.04 -14.26
CA ALA A 493 -9.04 -21.25 -14.67
C ALA A 493 -9.17 -22.47 -15.59
N GLN A 494 -8.27 -22.64 -16.55
CA GLN A 494 -8.24 -23.78 -17.46
C GLN A 494 -8.01 -25.09 -16.70
N ALA A 495 -7.15 -25.11 -15.69
CA ALA A 495 -6.93 -26.27 -14.83
C ALA A 495 -8.19 -26.67 -14.04
N ALA A 496 -9.02 -25.69 -13.65
CA ALA A 496 -10.32 -25.88 -13.03
C ALA A 496 -11.46 -26.16 -14.05
N GLY A 497 -11.14 -26.38 -15.33
CA GLY A 497 -12.15 -26.61 -16.37
C GLY A 497 -12.96 -25.37 -16.79
N LEU A 498 -12.49 -24.18 -16.39
CA LEU A 498 -13.12 -22.89 -16.69
C LEU A 498 -12.34 -22.16 -17.79
N ASN A 499 -12.98 -21.17 -18.43
CA ASN A 499 -12.36 -20.44 -19.52
C ASN A 499 -12.41 -18.93 -19.32
N LEU A 500 -11.27 -18.25 -19.46
CA LEU A 500 -11.15 -16.80 -19.55
C LEU A 500 -10.57 -16.45 -20.93
N ALA A 501 -11.40 -15.89 -21.80
CA ALA A 501 -11.05 -15.63 -23.21
C ALA A 501 -9.79 -14.74 -23.38
N LYS A 502 -9.03 -15.02 -24.47
CA LYS A 502 -7.88 -14.22 -24.92
C LYS A 502 -8.28 -13.24 -26.03
N GLY A 503 -7.49 -12.19 -26.21
CA GLY A 503 -7.56 -11.30 -27.36
C GLY A 503 -8.66 -10.26 -27.33
N GLN A 504 -9.35 -10.09 -26.19
CA GLN A 504 -10.32 -9.01 -25.97
C GLN A 504 -9.85 -8.05 -24.87
N VAL A 505 -10.33 -6.80 -24.91
CA VAL A 505 -10.13 -5.85 -23.83
C VAL A 505 -10.76 -6.42 -22.56
N LEU A 506 -9.97 -6.56 -21.51
CA LEU A 506 -10.45 -7.08 -20.24
C LEU A 506 -11.42 -6.09 -19.59
N GLN A 507 -12.53 -6.61 -19.09
CA GLN A 507 -13.49 -5.87 -18.27
C GLN A 507 -13.86 -6.70 -17.06
N THR A 508 -14.30 -6.05 -15.98
CA THR A 508 -14.73 -6.71 -14.74
C THR A 508 -15.80 -7.78 -14.96
N ARG A 509 -16.73 -7.55 -15.92
CA ARG A 509 -17.77 -8.53 -16.28
C ARG A 509 -17.21 -9.90 -16.74
N HIS A 510 -16.01 -9.91 -17.36
CA HIS A 510 -15.38 -11.17 -17.78
C HIS A 510 -14.84 -11.94 -16.59
N LEU A 511 -14.31 -11.21 -15.60
CA LEU A 511 -13.87 -11.79 -14.33
C LEU A 511 -15.05 -12.24 -13.49
N ASN A 512 -16.14 -11.44 -13.41
CA ASN A 512 -17.37 -11.82 -12.71
C ASN A 512 -17.99 -13.08 -13.33
N ALA A 513 -17.99 -13.22 -14.66
CA ALA A 513 -18.44 -14.43 -15.34
C ALA A 513 -17.61 -15.67 -14.93
N LEU A 514 -16.29 -15.51 -14.81
CA LEU A 514 -15.39 -16.56 -14.32
C LEU A 514 -15.68 -16.90 -12.84
N LEU A 515 -15.81 -15.89 -11.97
CA LEU A 515 -16.13 -16.06 -10.55
C LEU A 515 -17.48 -16.76 -10.35
N ASN A 516 -18.51 -16.34 -11.10
CA ASN A 516 -19.84 -16.95 -11.06
C ASN A 516 -19.84 -18.41 -11.57
N ALA A 517 -19.03 -18.71 -12.59
CA ALA A 517 -18.89 -20.09 -13.08
C ALA A 517 -18.17 -21.00 -12.07
N ALA A 518 -17.27 -20.43 -11.25
CA ALA A 518 -16.61 -21.15 -10.17
C ALA A 518 -17.47 -21.28 -8.91
N ALA A 519 -18.49 -20.44 -8.74
CA ALA A 519 -19.31 -20.39 -7.53
C ALA A 519 -19.95 -21.75 -7.21
N GLY A 520 -19.84 -22.20 -5.95
CA GLY A 520 -20.37 -23.49 -5.50
C GLY A 520 -19.55 -24.72 -5.93
N THR A 521 -18.44 -24.54 -6.66
CA THR A 521 -17.50 -25.61 -6.97
C THR A 521 -16.38 -25.69 -5.92
N GLU A 522 -15.61 -26.77 -5.92
CA GLU A 522 -14.44 -26.93 -5.05
C GLU A 522 -13.34 -25.88 -5.35
N ASP A 523 -13.30 -25.36 -6.59
CA ASP A 523 -12.32 -24.39 -7.06
C ASP A 523 -12.70 -22.93 -6.81
N ALA A 524 -13.89 -22.65 -6.26
CA ALA A 524 -14.39 -21.29 -6.04
C ALA A 524 -13.40 -20.39 -5.29
N GLU A 525 -12.84 -20.89 -4.17
CA GLU A 525 -11.86 -20.11 -3.38
C GLU A 525 -10.55 -19.90 -4.12
N LEU A 526 -10.05 -20.91 -4.85
CA LEU A 526 -8.86 -20.82 -5.68
C LEU A 526 -9.01 -19.73 -6.74
N ILE A 527 -10.14 -19.72 -7.45
CA ILE A 527 -10.42 -18.75 -8.52
C ILE A 527 -10.57 -17.35 -7.93
N ASN A 528 -11.28 -17.17 -6.80
CA ASN A 528 -11.37 -15.89 -6.10
C ASN A 528 -9.99 -15.36 -5.68
N LEU A 529 -9.17 -16.21 -5.04
CA LEU A 529 -7.84 -15.85 -4.57
C LEU A 529 -6.89 -15.51 -5.73
N THR A 530 -6.91 -16.29 -6.80
CA THR A 530 -6.07 -16.06 -7.98
C THR A 530 -6.51 -14.80 -8.72
N THR A 531 -7.81 -14.55 -8.81
CA THR A 531 -8.35 -13.31 -9.36
C THR A 531 -7.89 -12.12 -8.54
N LEU A 532 -8.01 -12.14 -7.20
CA LEU A 532 -7.49 -11.06 -6.33
C LEU A 532 -6.00 -10.82 -6.54
N ARG A 533 -5.19 -11.87 -6.60
CA ARG A 533 -3.72 -11.76 -6.78
C ARG A 533 -3.31 -11.24 -8.14
N SER A 534 -4.17 -11.41 -9.15
CA SER A 534 -3.92 -10.85 -10.48
C SER A 534 -4.18 -9.34 -10.52
N MET A 535 -4.99 -8.79 -9.62
CA MET A 535 -5.31 -7.36 -9.60
C MET A 535 -4.07 -6.50 -9.31
N ALA A 536 -4.06 -5.30 -9.90
CA ALA A 536 -3.15 -4.23 -9.52
C ALA A 536 -3.57 -3.66 -8.14
N GLN A 537 -2.64 -3.09 -7.40
CA GLN A 537 -2.96 -2.37 -6.19
C GLN A 537 -3.43 -0.96 -6.53
N ALA A 538 -4.51 -0.49 -5.93
CA ALA A 538 -4.98 0.87 -6.11
C ALA A 538 -4.02 1.89 -5.46
N TYR A 539 -3.90 3.07 -6.06
CA TYR A 539 -3.01 4.14 -5.61
C TYR A 539 -3.60 5.51 -5.95
N TYR A 540 -2.98 6.59 -5.49
CA TYR A 540 -3.37 7.96 -5.83
C TYR A 540 -2.47 8.51 -6.93
N ASN A 541 -3.09 9.25 -7.88
CA ASN A 541 -2.37 9.91 -8.97
C ASN A 541 -3.12 11.18 -9.40
N PRO A 542 -2.42 12.28 -9.77
CA PRO A 542 -3.06 13.43 -10.40
C PRO A 542 -3.55 13.17 -11.83
N GLU A 543 -3.06 12.12 -12.51
CA GLU A 543 -3.55 11.67 -13.82
C GLU A 543 -4.63 10.59 -13.67
N ASN A 544 -5.59 10.60 -14.59
CA ASN A 544 -6.75 9.72 -14.55
C ASN A 544 -6.54 8.45 -15.39
N PHE A 545 -6.25 7.34 -14.75
CA PHE A 545 -6.19 6.01 -15.38
C PHE A 545 -7.45 5.17 -15.13
N GLY A 546 -8.47 5.73 -14.48
CA GLY A 546 -9.70 5.02 -14.13
C GLY A 546 -9.59 4.13 -12.91
N HIS A 547 -10.70 3.47 -12.58
CA HIS A 547 -10.77 2.51 -11.47
C HIS A 547 -11.37 1.19 -11.97
N PHE A 548 -10.49 0.28 -12.43
CA PHE A 548 -10.89 -0.99 -13.03
C PHE A 548 -11.83 -1.80 -12.13
N GLY A 549 -11.46 -2.05 -10.88
CA GLY A 549 -12.25 -2.88 -9.97
C GLY A 549 -13.67 -2.37 -9.71
N LEU A 550 -13.90 -1.05 -9.73
CA LEU A 550 -15.23 -0.44 -9.63
C LEU A 550 -15.94 -0.28 -10.98
N ALA A 551 -15.26 -0.58 -12.09
CA ALA A 551 -15.70 -0.30 -13.46
C ALA A 551 -16.10 1.18 -13.63
N LEU A 552 -15.29 2.11 -13.11
CA LEU A 552 -15.51 3.55 -13.14
C LEU A 552 -14.38 4.26 -13.90
N ARG A 553 -14.75 5.25 -14.71
CA ARG A 553 -13.79 6.05 -15.46
C ARG A 553 -13.21 7.19 -14.61
N ASN A 554 -14.04 7.86 -13.83
CA ASN A 554 -13.69 9.02 -13.03
C ASN A 554 -13.97 8.71 -11.56
N TYR A 555 -12.92 8.59 -10.75
CA TYR A 555 -13.08 8.24 -9.34
C TYR A 555 -12.02 8.95 -8.49
N ALA A 556 -12.47 9.63 -7.44
CA ALA A 556 -11.61 10.30 -6.47
C ALA A 556 -12.18 10.08 -5.08
N HIS A 557 -11.32 9.95 -4.08
CA HIS A 557 -11.78 9.86 -2.71
C HIS A 557 -12.16 11.24 -2.16
N PHE A 558 -13.40 11.37 -1.67
CA PHE A 558 -13.97 12.60 -1.14
C PHE A 558 -14.62 12.39 0.24
N THR A 559 -15.03 11.16 0.56
CA THR A 559 -16.00 10.84 1.61
C THR A 559 -15.41 10.58 3.00
N SER A 560 -14.09 10.64 3.19
CA SER A 560 -13.47 10.34 4.49
C SER A 560 -12.26 11.22 4.82
N PRO A 561 -12.40 12.55 4.89
CA PRO A 561 -11.28 13.49 5.11
C PRO A 561 -10.72 13.47 6.54
N ILE A 562 -11.43 12.91 7.53
CA ILE A 562 -10.92 12.75 8.89
C ILE A 562 -9.77 11.73 8.91
N ARG A 563 -9.87 10.70 8.07
CA ARG A 563 -8.94 9.56 8.10
C ARG A 563 -8.10 9.39 6.83
N ARG A 564 -8.30 10.19 5.77
CA ARG A 564 -7.51 10.14 4.53
C ARG A 564 -7.12 11.53 4.04
N TYR A 565 -5.83 11.78 3.90
CA TYR A 565 -5.32 13.06 3.40
C TYR A 565 -5.71 13.32 1.92
N ALA A 566 -5.89 12.27 1.12
CA ALA A 566 -6.38 12.39 -0.25
C ALA A 566 -7.72 13.10 -0.35
N ASP A 567 -8.65 12.75 0.54
CA ASP A 567 -9.99 13.35 0.61
C ASP A 567 -9.91 14.83 0.99
N LEU A 568 -9.02 15.19 1.92
CA LEU A 568 -8.77 16.58 2.30
C LEU A 568 -8.26 17.41 1.10
N ILE A 569 -7.38 16.86 0.27
CA ILE A 569 -6.91 17.50 -0.97
C ILE A 569 -8.08 17.72 -1.95
N VAL A 570 -8.97 16.73 -2.12
CA VAL A 570 -10.16 16.84 -2.97
C VAL A 570 -11.13 17.89 -2.42
N HIS A 571 -11.33 17.96 -1.10
CA HIS A 571 -12.11 19.01 -0.44
C HIS A 571 -11.54 20.40 -0.73
N ARG A 572 -10.24 20.60 -0.58
CA ARG A 572 -9.55 21.86 -0.90
C ARG A 572 -9.71 22.23 -2.38
N ALA A 573 -9.62 21.25 -3.28
CA ALA A 573 -9.86 21.47 -4.70
C ALA A 573 -11.30 21.94 -4.97
N LEU A 574 -12.31 21.35 -4.32
CA LEU A 574 -13.71 21.80 -4.42
C LEU A 574 -13.91 23.20 -3.85
N ILE A 575 -13.30 23.54 -2.72
CA ILE A 575 -13.35 24.88 -2.12
C ILE A 575 -12.80 25.92 -3.10
N THR A 576 -11.63 25.66 -3.70
CA THR A 576 -11.05 26.54 -4.74
C THR A 576 -11.94 26.62 -5.97
N ALA A 577 -12.46 25.48 -6.44
CA ALA A 577 -13.28 25.39 -7.66
C ALA A 577 -14.61 26.16 -7.55
N HIS A 578 -15.13 26.31 -6.35
CA HIS A 578 -16.39 27.04 -6.07
C HIS A 578 -16.18 28.41 -5.46
N GLY A 579 -14.96 28.79 -5.09
CA GLY A 579 -14.65 30.07 -4.45
C GLY A 579 -15.24 30.21 -3.04
N TRP A 580 -15.33 29.11 -2.27
CA TRP A 580 -15.98 29.09 -0.96
C TRP A 580 -15.12 29.59 0.21
N GLY A 581 -13.86 29.90 -0.02
CA GLY A 581 -12.96 30.38 1.01
C GLY A 581 -11.52 30.47 0.57
N LYS A 582 -10.63 30.74 1.53
CA LYS A 582 -9.18 30.84 1.34
C LYS A 582 -8.44 29.57 1.78
N ASP A 583 -9.16 28.61 2.31
CA ASP A 583 -8.72 27.32 2.81
C ASP A 583 -8.77 26.21 1.72
N GLY A 584 -8.83 26.64 0.46
CA GLY A 584 -8.77 25.75 -0.70
C GLY A 584 -7.34 25.36 -1.08
N LEU A 585 -7.22 24.60 -2.18
CA LEU A 585 -5.95 24.09 -2.70
C LEU A 585 -5.06 25.26 -3.18
N THR A 586 -3.81 25.29 -2.71
CA THR A 586 -2.82 26.32 -3.02
C THR A 586 -1.95 25.95 -4.23
N GLU A 587 -1.32 26.95 -4.88
CA GLU A 587 -0.39 26.71 -6.00
C GLU A 587 0.81 25.84 -5.58
N ASP A 588 1.28 25.96 -4.34
CA ASP A 588 2.38 25.16 -3.79
C ASP A 588 1.98 23.69 -3.59
N GLU A 589 0.74 23.42 -3.17
CA GLU A 589 0.19 22.06 -3.09
C GLU A 589 -0.02 21.48 -4.50
N ILE A 590 -0.50 22.27 -5.46
CA ILE A 590 -0.66 21.84 -6.84
C ILE A 590 0.69 21.46 -7.46
N ALA A 591 1.73 22.26 -7.24
CA ALA A 591 3.07 21.99 -7.75
C ALA A 591 3.69 20.68 -7.17
N ARG A 592 3.22 20.24 -5.99
CA ARG A 592 3.68 19.02 -5.30
C ARG A 592 2.66 17.90 -5.27
N LEU A 593 1.63 17.96 -6.13
CA LEU A 593 0.51 17.03 -6.08
C LEU A 593 0.94 15.59 -6.36
N GLU A 594 1.86 15.37 -7.31
CA GLU A 594 2.42 14.07 -7.64
C GLU A 594 3.26 13.49 -6.48
N GLU A 595 4.12 14.32 -5.86
CA GLU A 595 4.88 13.95 -4.66
C GLU A 595 3.94 13.54 -3.52
N THR A 596 2.84 14.30 -3.34
CA THR A 596 1.83 14.00 -2.32
C THR A 596 1.11 12.70 -2.63
N ALA A 597 0.70 12.45 -3.88
CA ALA A 597 0.05 11.23 -4.33
C ALA A 597 0.90 9.99 -4.04
N THR A 598 2.17 10.04 -4.40
CA THR A 598 3.14 8.95 -4.14
C THR A 598 3.28 8.71 -2.64
N HIS A 599 3.49 9.77 -1.86
CA HIS A 599 3.67 9.68 -0.41
C HIS A 599 2.46 9.05 0.30
N ILE A 600 1.23 9.51 -0.01
CA ILE A 600 0.03 8.99 0.65
C ILE A 600 -0.33 7.58 0.19
N SER A 601 0.05 7.18 -1.02
CA SER A 601 -0.05 5.79 -1.47
C SER A 601 0.92 4.88 -0.71
N ASP A 602 2.13 5.36 -0.41
CA ASP A 602 3.11 4.63 0.41
C ASP A 602 2.66 4.52 1.86
N THR A 603 2.08 5.58 2.45
CA THR A 603 1.56 5.53 3.81
C THR A 603 0.36 4.58 3.94
N GLU A 604 -0.52 4.52 2.95
CA GLU A 604 -1.63 3.57 2.91
C GLU A 604 -1.13 2.12 2.85
N ARG A 605 -0.15 1.82 1.98
CA ARG A 605 0.49 0.49 1.93
C ARG A 605 1.15 0.12 3.26
N ARG A 606 1.84 1.06 3.88
CA ARG A 606 2.46 0.89 5.20
C ARG A 606 1.43 0.55 6.27
N SER A 607 0.31 1.27 6.34
CA SER A 607 -0.78 1.02 7.28
C SER A 607 -1.39 -0.37 7.07
N MET A 608 -1.71 -0.71 5.82
CA MET A 608 -2.24 -2.03 5.46
C MET A 608 -1.31 -3.18 5.87
N MET A 609 0.02 -3.01 5.66
CA MET A 609 1.00 -4.01 6.10
C MET A 609 1.05 -4.14 7.61
N ALA A 610 1.00 -3.03 8.35
CA ALA A 610 1.01 -3.04 9.81
C ALA A 610 -0.28 -3.65 10.40
N GLU A 611 -1.42 -3.33 9.84
CA GLU A 611 -2.73 -3.89 10.23
C GLU A 611 -2.77 -5.41 10.01
N ARG A 612 -2.27 -5.86 8.85
CA ARG A 612 -2.14 -7.30 8.55
C ARG A 612 -1.18 -8.00 9.52
N ASP A 613 -0.02 -7.42 9.75
CA ASP A 613 1.01 -7.96 10.64
C ASP A 613 0.49 -8.08 12.08
N THR A 614 -0.30 -7.10 12.52
CA THR A 614 -0.99 -7.11 13.81
C THR A 614 -2.03 -8.24 13.89
N THR A 615 -2.84 -8.38 12.83
CA THR A 615 -3.83 -9.46 12.73
C THR A 615 -3.16 -10.84 12.82
N ASP A 616 -2.06 -11.05 12.10
CA ASP A 616 -1.30 -12.31 12.14
C ASP A 616 -0.76 -12.61 13.55
N ARG A 617 -0.29 -11.58 14.29
CA ARG A 617 0.17 -11.76 15.68
C ARG A 617 -0.95 -12.11 16.64
N TYR A 618 -2.11 -11.46 16.53
CA TYR A 618 -3.28 -11.81 17.35
C TYR A 618 -3.77 -13.23 17.05
N LEU A 619 -3.78 -13.65 15.79
CA LEU A 619 -4.11 -15.00 15.39
C LEU A 619 -3.10 -16.01 15.96
N ALA A 620 -1.81 -15.70 15.91
CA ALA A 620 -0.78 -16.56 16.51
C ALA A 620 -0.91 -16.63 18.04
N ALA A 621 -1.30 -15.55 18.72
CA ALA A 621 -1.58 -15.55 20.14
C ALA A 621 -2.79 -16.46 20.47
N TYR A 622 -3.89 -16.31 19.74
CA TYR A 622 -5.09 -17.14 19.89
C TYR A 622 -4.81 -18.62 19.66
N LEU A 623 -3.97 -18.93 18.67
CA LEU A 623 -3.64 -20.30 18.32
C LEU A 623 -2.51 -20.91 19.19
N SER A 624 -1.80 -20.10 19.98
CA SER A 624 -0.70 -20.59 20.82
C SER A 624 -1.15 -21.63 21.86
N GLU A 625 -2.39 -21.53 22.37
CA GLU A 625 -3.00 -22.48 23.25
C GLU A 625 -3.51 -23.76 22.57
N ARG A 626 -3.48 -23.78 21.22
CA ARG A 626 -3.98 -24.88 20.40
C ARG A 626 -2.86 -25.60 19.63
N VAL A 627 -1.62 -25.43 20.06
CA VAL A 627 -0.48 -26.19 19.55
C VAL A 627 -0.68 -27.68 19.75
N GLY A 628 -0.47 -28.47 18.70
CA GLY A 628 -0.76 -29.91 18.67
C GLY A 628 -2.12 -30.26 18.06
N ASN A 629 -3.06 -29.33 17.91
CA ASN A 629 -4.36 -29.58 17.30
C ASN A 629 -4.24 -29.67 15.75
N GLU A 630 -5.19 -30.39 15.19
CA GLU A 630 -5.32 -30.56 13.74
C GLU A 630 -6.36 -29.58 13.18
N PHE A 631 -6.09 -29.04 12.00
CA PHE A 631 -6.92 -28.07 11.30
C PHE A 631 -7.07 -28.49 9.85
N THR A 632 -8.22 -28.23 9.26
CA THR A 632 -8.41 -28.26 7.81
C THR A 632 -8.09 -26.90 7.21
N GLY A 633 -7.69 -26.90 5.96
CA GLY A 633 -7.38 -25.66 5.25
C GLY A 633 -7.06 -25.93 3.77
N ARG A 634 -6.64 -24.85 3.11
CA ARG A 634 -6.21 -24.91 1.70
C ARG A 634 -4.82 -24.31 1.54
N ILE A 635 -4.07 -24.84 0.59
CA ILE A 635 -2.79 -24.25 0.22
C ILE A 635 -3.04 -22.89 -0.40
N SER A 636 -2.63 -21.84 0.29
CA SER A 636 -2.80 -20.44 -0.10
C SER A 636 -1.61 -19.90 -0.87
N GLY A 637 -0.43 -20.50 -0.76
CA GLY A 637 0.77 -20.04 -1.44
C GLY A 637 1.89 -21.07 -1.42
N ILE A 638 2.80 -20.96 -2.38
CA ILE A 638 3.97 -21.84 -2.50
C ILE A 638 5.22 -21.01 -2.66
N ALA A 639 6.25 -21.37 -1.91
CA ALA A 639 7.58 -20.78 -1.96
C ALA A 639 8.65 -21.88 -1.95
N ARG A 640 9.89 -21.51 -2.31
CA ARG A 640 11.03 -22.44 -2.31
C ARG A 640 11.28 -23.13 -0.97
N PHE A 641 10.90 -22.47 0.13
CA PHE A 641 11.12 -22.96 1.49
C PHE A 641 9.92 -23.70 2.10
N GLY A 642 8.76 -23.74 1.41
CA GLY A 642 7.57 -24.44 1.89
C GLY A 642 6.27 -23.98 1.26
N ALA A 643 5.17 -24.50 1.77
CA ALA A 643 3.81 -24.14 1.38
C ALA A 643 3.12 -23.35 2.50
N PHE A 644 2.35 -22.35 2.12
CA PHE A 644 1.47 -21.63 3.04
C PHE A 644 0.08 -22.25 3.00
N VAL A 645 -0.49 -22.46 4.17
CA VAL A 645 -1.82 -23.04 4.34
C VAL A 645 -2.70 -22.04 5.08
N LYS A 646 -3.82 -21.70 4.50
CA LYS A 646 -4.88 -20.90 5.12
C LYS A 646 -5.85 -21.86 5.83
N MET A 647 -5.96 -21.74 7.14
CA MET A 647 -6.84 -22.59 7.95
C MET A 647 -8.29 -22.14 7.83
N ASP A 648 -9.24 -23.08 7.66
CA ASP A 648 -10.66 -22.79 7.43
C ASP A 648 -11.31 -22.09 8.64
N GLU A 649 -11.03 -22.57 9.85
CA GLU A 649 -11.66 -22.09 11.09
C GLU A 649 -11.34 -20.61 11.39
N THR A 650 -10.08 -20.22 11.25
CA THR A 650 -9.59 -18.89 11.66
C THR A 650 -9.17 -18.02 10.50
N GLY A 651 -9.03 -18.60 9.29
CA GLY A 651 -8.42 -17.96 8.15
C GLY A 651 -6.94 -17.59 8.34
N ALA A 652 -6.28 -18.07 9.40
CA ALA A 652 -4.86 -17.81 9.65
C ALA A 652 -3.99 -18.51 8.61
N ASP A 653 -2.92 -17.84 8.20
CA ASP A 653 -1.92 -18.41 7.27
C ASP A 653 -0.75 -19.01 8.07
N GLY A 654 -0.49 -20.30 7.91
CA GLY A 654 0.65 -20.99 8.52
C GLY A 654 1.60 -21.54 7.46
N LEU A 655 2.89 -21.64 7.80
CA LEU A 655 3.92 -22.21 6.95
C LEU A 655 4.09 -23.70 7.23
N VAL A 656 3.97 -24.51 6.19
CA VAL A 656 4.46 -25.89 6.18
C VAL A 656 5.86 -25.85 5.56
N PRO A 657 6.94 -25.98 6.37
CA PRO A 657 8.29 -25.94 5.84
C PRO A 657 8.57 -27.11 4.90
N VAL A 658 9.36 -26.91 3.87
CA VAL A 658 9.74 -27.99 2.92
C VAL A 658 10.35 -29.21 3.62
N ARG A 659 11.04 -28.98 4.76
CA ARG A 659 11.63 -30.06 5.59
C ARG A 659 10.59 -30.98 6.22
N SER A 660 9.33 -30.53 6.38
CA SER A 660 8.23 -31.32 6.98
C SER A 660 7.34 -31.99 5.95
N LEU A 661 7.50 -31.69 4.65
CA LEU A 661 6.70 -32.28 3.57
C LEU A 661 7.02 -33.75 3.30
N GLY A 662 8.18 -34.24 3.74
CA GLY A 662 8.57 -35.63 3.53
C GLY A 662 10.09 -35.85 3.63
N ARG A 663 10.53 -37.09 3.38
CA ARG A 663 11.95 -37.48 3.39
C ARG A 663 12.65 -37.39 2.04
N GLU A 664 12.07 -36.65 1.10
CA GLU A 664 12.58 -36.47 -0.25
C GLU A 664 12.92 -34.99 -0.53
N PHE A 665 13.57 -34.74 -1.65
CA PHE A 665 13.82 -33.38 -2.12
C PHE A 665 12.60 -32.88 -2.92
N PHE A 666 12.16 -31.63 -2.66
CA PHE A 666 11.08 -31.00 -3.39
C PHE A 666 11.65 -29.96 -4.35
N HIS A 667 11.31 -30.10 -5.62
CA HIS A 667 11.64 -29.14 -6.66
C HIS A 667 10.57 -28.04 -6.71
N PHE A 668 11.00 -26.81 -6.56
CA PHE A 668 10.11 -25.64 -6.71
C PHE A 668 10.06 -25.25 -8.18
N ASP A 669 8.88 -25.31 -8.75
CA ASP A 669 8.57 -24.72 -10.06
C ASP A 669 7.92 -23.35 -9.84
N ARG A 670 8.63 -22.30 -10.28
CA ARG A 670 8.19 -20.91 -10.10
C ARG A 670 7.05 -20.56 -11.05
N GLU A 671 7.07 -21.10 -12.28
CA GLU A 671 6.05 -20.79 -13.29
C GLU A 671 4.74 -21.49 -12.97
N ALA A 672 4.79 -22.77 -12.64
CA ALA A 672 3.62 -23.54 -12.24
C ALA A 672 3.15 -23.26 -10.81
N GLY A 673 3.96 -22.58 -9.97
CA GLY A 673 3.64 -22.31 -8.56
C GLY A 673 3.47 -23.61 -7.75
N THR A 674 4.31 -24.62 -7.99
CA THR A 674 4.19 -25.95 -7.37
C THR A 674 5.48 -26.40 -6.70
N LEU A 675 5.35 -27.34 -5.75
CA LEU A 675 6.45 -28.15 -5.21
C LEU A 675 6.24 -29.62 -5.64
N MET A 676 7.24 -30.21 -6.27
CA MET A 676 7.18 -31.60 -6.73
C MET A 676 8.23 -32.47 -6.06
N GLY A 677 7.78 -33.54 -5.42
CA GLY A 677 8.64 -34.53 -4.76
C GLY A 677 9.47 -35.32 -5.79
N SER A 678 10.78 -35.44 -5.51
CA SER A 678 11.75 -36.10 -6.41
C SER A 678 11.59 -37.62 -6.51
N ASP A 679 11.07 -38.27 -5.48
CA ASP A 679 10.95 -39.71 -5.35
C ASP A 679 9.53 -40.20 -5.56
N THR A 680 8.57 -39.50 -4.99
CA THR A 680 7.15 -39.88 -5.03
C THR A 680 6.40 -39.27 -6.19
N GLY A 681 6.91 -38.15 -6.75
CA GLY A 681 6.19 -37.34 -7.74
C GLY A 681 5.00 -36.58 -7.15
N LEU A 682 4.89 -36.49 -5.80
CA LEU A 682 3.86 -35.74 -5.13
C LEU A 682 3.90 -34.28 -5.58
N ILE A 683 2.79 -33.78 -6.09
CA ILE A 683 2.64 -32.38 -6.48
C ILE A 683 1.83 -31.64 -5.41
N ILE A 684 2.42 -30.59 -4.88
CA ILE A 684 1.77 -29.65 -3.97
C ILE A 684 1.49 -28.37 -4.73
N ALA A 685 0.23 -28.00 -4.83
CA ALA A 685 -0.23 -26.86 -5.62
C ALA A 685 -1.18 -25.95 -4.81
N ILE A 686 -1.28 -24.70 -5.22
CA ILE A 686 -2.23 -23.74 -4.62
C ILE A 686 -3.66 -24.25 -4.83
N GLY A 687 -4.52 -24.08 -3.80
CA GLY A 687 -5.91 -24.47 -3.81
C GLY A 687 -6.21 -25.87 -3.28
N GLN A 688 -5.22 -26.77 -3.18
CA GLN A 688 -5.42 -28.12 -2.66
C GLN A 688 -5.93 -28.09 -1.22
N ARG A 689 -6.88 -28.96 -0.91
CA ARG A 689 -7.39 -29.17 0.44
C ARG A 689 -6.39 -29.97 1.26
N VAL A 690 -6.15 -29.53 2.49
CA VAL A 690 -5.15 -30.17 3.35
C VAL A 690 -5.63 -30.27 4.79
N THR A 691 -5.15 -31.33 5.48
CA THR A 691 -5.19 -31.38 6.94
C THR A 691 -3.78 -31.15 7.46
N VAL A 692 -3.67 -30.24 8.41
CA VAL A 692 -2.41 -29.84 9.02
C VAL A 692 -2.47 -29.91 10.54
N ARG A 693 -1.33 -30.10 11.18
CA ARG A 693 -1.19 -29.99 12.64
C ARG A 693 -0.38 -28.72 12.96
N LEU A 694 -0.87 -27.91 13.88
CA LEU A 694 -0.13 -26.77 14.37
C LEU A 694 1.03 -27.24 15.26
N THR A 695 2.28 -27.01 14.81
CA THR A 695 3.48 -27.44 15.56
C THR A 695 4.07 -26.33 16.41
N GLU A 696 3.96 -25.07 15.93
CA GLU A 696 4.46 -23.90 16.64
C GLU A 696 3.61 -22.67 16.33
N ALA A 697 3.36 -21.85 17.35
CA ALA A 697 2.74 -20.54 17.22
C ALA A 697 3.59 -19.52 17.99
N THR A 698 4.06 -18.49 17.31
CA THR A 698 4.96 -17.46 17.87
C THR A 698 4.28 -16.09 17.81
N PRO A 699 3.55 -15.65 18.86
CA PRO A 699 2.79 -14.40 18.86
C PRO A 699 3.61 -13.16 18.51
N VAL A 700 4.86 -13.08 19.02
CA VAL A 700 5.75 -11.94 18.79
C VAL A 700 6.06 -11.71 17.31
N THR A 701 6.18 -12.76 16.52
CA THR A 701 6.43 -12.69 15.08
C THR A 701 5.18 -12.86 14.23
N GLY A 702 4.06 -13.30 14.80
CA GLY A 702 2.86 -13.72 14.07
C GLY A 702 3.09 -14.99 13.23
N GLY A 703 4.14 -15.77 13.54
CA GLY A 703 4.49 -16.99 12.83
C GLY A 703 3.70 -18.20 13.31
N LEU A 704 3.20 -19.00 12.35
CA LEU A 704 2.59 -20.31 12.58
C LEU A 704 3.35 -21.35 11.76
N GLU A 705 3.89 -22.38 12.41
CA GLU A 705 4.50 -23.52 11.71
C GLU A 705 3.53 -24.69 11.76
N LEU A 706 3.33 -25.34 10.63
CA LEU A 706 2.39 -26.42 10.41
C LEU A 706 3.10 -27.67 9.93
N GLU A 707 2.61 -28.83 10.34
CA GLU A 707 2.96 -30.14 9.80
C GLU A 707 1.82 -30.59 8.85
N LEU A 708 2.15 -30.93 7.62
CA LEU A 708 1.18 -31.46 6.67
C LEU A 708 0.87 -32.93 6.97
N LEU A 709 -0.41 -33.27 7.17
CA LEU A 709 -0.86 -34.62 7.47
C LEU A 709 -1.46 -35.33 6.26
N SER A 710 -2.30 -34.62 5.48
CA SER A 710 -2.92 -35.17 4.28
C SER A 710 -3.14 -34.07 3.23
N ILE A 711 -3.27 -34.49 1.96
CA ILE A 711 -3.68 -33.67 0.82
C ILE A 711 -4.87 -34.37 0.19
N ASP A 712 -5.97 -33.65 -0.05
CA ASP A 712 -7.22 -34.16 -0.64
C ASP A 712 -7.67 -35.49 0.04
N ASP A 713 -7.63 -35.50 1.39
CA ASP A 713 -7.93 -36.63 2.27
C ASP A 713 -7.04 -37.87 2.10
N GLN A 714 -5.96 -37.74 1.32
CA GLN A 714 -4.97 -38.80 1.14
C GLN A 714 -3.75 -38.56 2.02
N ALA A 715 -3.35 -39.56 2.79
CA ALA A 715 -2.13 -39.51 3.59
C ALA A 715 -0.90 -39.33 2.70
N LEU A 716 0.06 -38.54 3.19
CA LEU A 716 1.28 -38.27 2.43
C LEU A 716 2.05 -39.54 2.11
N PRO A 717 2.53 -39.72 0.87
CA PRO A 717 3.35 -40.86 0.50
C PRO A 717 4.69 -40.81 1.27
N ARG A 718 5.12 -41.96 1.77
CA ARG A 718 6.41 -42.08 2.48
C ARG A 718 7.53 -42.09 1.45
N GLY A 719 8.24 -40.96 1.25
CA GLY A 719 9.45 -40.90 0.46
C GLY A 719 10.56 -41.84 1.02
N ARG A 720 11.47 -42.29 0.17
CA ARG A 720 12.53 -43.25 0.52
C ARG A 720 13.59 -42.72 1.51
N GLY A 721 13.55 -41.41 1.79
CA GLY A 721 14.54 -40.72 2.62
C GLY A 721 15.89 -40.51 1.92
N PRO A 722 16.73 -39.60 2.42
CA PRO A 722 18.05 -39.41 1.83
C PRO A 722 18.81 -40.72 1.86
N ALA A 723 19.23 -41.20 0.69
CA ALA A 723 20.06 -42.39 0.59
C ALA A 723 21.22 -42.25 1.56
N LYS A 724 21.36 -43.22 2.50
CA LYS A 724 22.53 -43.28 3.38
C LYS A 724 23.76 -43.01 2.54
N ARG A 725 24.57 -42.02 2.88
CA ARG A 725 25.84 -41.69 2.20
C ARG A 725 26.69 -42.96 2.12
N GLY A 726 26.39 -43.79 1.11
CA GLY A 726 27.21 -44.91 0.69
C GLY A 726 28.47 -44.37 0.08
N SER A 727 29.57 -44.78 0.68
CA SER A 727 30.94 -44.38 0.47
C SER A 727 31.26 -43.73 -0.91
N ARG A 728 32.06 -42.71 -0.89
CA ARG A 728 32.65 -41.92 -2.05
C ARG A 728 33.19 -42.76 -3.24
N ARG A 729 33.19 -44.07 -3.19
CA ARG A 729 33.71 -44.95 -4.25
C ARG A 729 32.76 -45.17 -5.44
N LYS A 730 31.42 -44.96 -5.29
CA LYS A 730 30.50 -45.17 -6.43
C LYS A 730 30.36 -43.96 -7.37
N ALA A 731 30.59 -42.75 -6.89
CA ALA A 731 30.45 -41.52 -7.69
C ALA A 731 31.52 -41.41 -8.82
N VAL A 732 32.71 -41.96 -8.59
CA VAL A 732 33.80 -41.95 -9.60
C VAL A 732 33.51 -42.91 -10.77
N SER A 733 32.75 -44.00 -10.52
CA SER A 733 32.40 -44.98 -11.58
C SER A 733 31.33 -44.44 -12.55
N THR A 734 30.42 -43.64 -12.07
CA THR A 734 29.32 -43.05 -12.88
C THR A 734 29.82 -41.94 -13.80
N LYS A 735 30.78 -41.14 -13.33
CA LYS A 735 31.41 -40.09 -14.15
C LYS A 735 32.23 -40.72 -15.30
N ARG A 736 32.99 -41.80 -15.04
CA ARG A 736 33.72 -42.56 -16.08
C ARG A 736 32.81 -43.22 -17.12
N LYS A 737 31.62 -43.69 -16.73
CA LYS A 737 30.63 -44.24 -17.67
C LYS A 737 30.01 -43.14 -18.57
N LYS A 738 29.69 -41.97 -18.03
CA LYS A 738 29.20 -40.81 -18.80
C LYS A 738 30.23 -40.30 -19.79
N ASP A 739 31.49 -40.16 -19.38
CA ASP A 739 32.57 -39.73 -20.27
C ASP A 739 32.84 -40.74 -21.41
N LYS A 740 32.68 -42.01 -21.13
CA LYS A 740 32.81 -43.08 -22.17
C LYS A 740 31.65 -43.04 -23.18
N ILE A 741 30.44 -42.73 -22.73
CA ILE A 741 29.25 -42.58 -23.61
C ILE A 741 29.37 -41.32 -24.46
N MET A 742 29.79 -40.19 -23.88
CA MET A 742 30.01 -38.95 -24.61
C MET A 742 31.07 -39.07 -25.67
N ARG A 743 32.21 -39.68 -25.38
CA ARG A 743 33.27 -39.98 -26.40
C ARG A 743 32.81 -40.91 -27.52
N LYS A 744 31.88 -41.83 -27.25
CA LYS A 744 31.31 -42.71 -28.25
C LYS A 744 30.31 -41.98 -29.17
N VAL A 745 29.58 -41.02 -28.65
CA VAL A 745 28.65 -40.17 -29.41
C VAL A 745 29.43 -39.16 -30.27
N GLU A 746 30.50 -38.54 -29.76
CA GLU A 746 31.36 -37.64 -30.52
C GLU A 746 32.10 -38.38 -31.67
N ARG A 747 32.53 -39.60 -31.43
CA ARG A 747 33.17 -40.41 -32.49
C ARG A 747 32.21 -40.80 -33.63
N LYS A 748 30.92 -41.04 -33.31
CA LYS A 748 29.87 -41.28 -34.32
C LYS A 748 29.45 -39.99 -35.08
N ARG A 749 29.60 -38.81 -34.48
CA ARG A 749 29.37 -37.52 -35.16
C ARG A 749 30.49 -37.10 -36.11
N ARG A 750 31.72 -37.60 -35.91
CA ARG A 750 32.85 -37.33 -36.82
C ARG A 750 32.96 -38.32 -37.99
N GLN A 751 32.09 -39.33 -38.03
CA GLN A 751 32.05 -40.34 -39.12
C GLN A 751 30.75 -40.22 -39.96
N ARG A 752 29.98 -39.18 -39.75
CA ARG A 752 28.95 -38.67 -40.65
C ARG A 752 29.34 -37.25 -41.11
#